data_c350bdc527983814a7cff591fec324fc
#
_entry.id   c350bdc527983814a7cff591fec324fc
#
_cell.length_a   1.000
_cell.length_b   1.000
_cell.length_c   1.000
_cell.angle_alpha   90.00
_cell.angle_beta   90.00
_cell.angle_gamma   90.00
#
_symmetry.space_group_name_H-M   'P 1'
#
loop_
_entity.id
_entity.type
_entity.pdbx_description
1 polymer ?
#
loop_
_entity_poly.entity_id
_entity_poly.type
_entity_poly.pdbx_seq_one_letter_code
_entity_poly.pdbx_strand_id
1 'polypeptide(L)'
;MKKIILKIEGMTCSACSSSLEKYLLKQDGIDDALVNLVMSSASISYEDDITMDDLNRFVSEAGFKSLGLYNENEDRENNKTKYFLVNGILALLVLYISMSHMIHLPVIPFLHMMNHPVNYSVCLFIFSLYFTYFGRDIIISGIKNIKYKSPNMDTLVTLGVVSSFIFSTFNMIMILKGNNEYVENLYFESVCIILYLIKFGRYIDGISKEKTKDAIKGLVTITPNKAMLFINNKEKKVSIDEVKKGDILIVKPGNRFAVDGIVVKGSTHVDESFISGESIPIKKGINDKVVAGSINLDGEVLYKAENIGRDSAISEIVRLVVEATNTKAPIARIADKVSGIFVPVVIFIALLTLIIHLILGSTFNESIVYFVTVLVCACPCALGLATPLAIVVSEGLCAKNGILVKKAEILENVNKIDVIVFDKTGTLTYGNLRISKIINKSNYSDNDLIEIVSSLENKTAHPIASSFKEYSKTNNLKSLDVDSFKNIAGIGLSGTINDKSYLIGNNKLFDKYKINNNMLREEKKLSLDGNSIVYVIEDKKVIGLIGVKDIIRDNAKDVINKLKKIDKRIIMLTGDNEITANIIAKSIGIKEVIANVSPKDKSNKIKELKDKGLKVMMVGDGINDAPSLSLADIGVSLNSAIDIAADSAGVILMRNDLNSIYNLFDIGKKTFGNIKENLFWAFFYNACMIPIACGLLEFINIKMNPMIAGLAMTLSSFTVIINALRLKKWKER
;
A
#
# COMPACT_ATOMS: atom_id res chain seq x y z
N MET A 1 9.98 -2.07 -22.85
CA MET A 1 8.77 -2.46 -22.09
C MET A 1 8.13 -1.23 -21.49
N LYS A 2 6.90 -1.00 -21.76
CA LYS A 2 6.10 0.10 -21.18
C LYS A 2 5.15 -0.47 -20.14
N LYS A 3 4.88 0.29 -19.08
CA LYS A 3 3.89 -0.07 -18.06
C LYS A 3 2.82 1.00 -17.97
N ILE A 4 1.56 0.58 -17.93
CA ILE A 4 0.40 1.48 -17.90
C ILE A 4 -0.62 0.99 -16.88
N ILE A 5 -1.36 1.91 -16.30
CA ILE A 5 -2.51 1.59 -15.45
C ILE A 5 -3.77 2.13 -16.11
N LEU A 6 -4.68 1.22 -16.46
CA LEU A 6 -5.98 1.55 -17.05
C LEU A 6 -7.07 1.52 -15.99
N LYS A 7 -8.03 2.43 -16.09
CA LYS A 7 -9.27 2.41 -15.32
C LYS A 7 -10.28 1.51 -16.02
N ILE A 8 -10.78 0.49 -15.32
CA ILE A 8 -11.66 -0.53 -15.87
C ILE A 8 -13.05 -0.44 -15.24
N GLU A 9 -14.07 -0.39 -16.08
CA GLU A 9 -15.48 -0.44 -15.68
C GLU A 9 -16.05 -1.84 -15.93
N GLY A 10 -16.96 -2.31 -15.06
CA GLY A 10 -17.67 -3.57 -15.21
C GLY A 10 -17.12 -4.71 -14.35
N MET A 11 -16.04 -4.53 -13.61
CA MET A 11 -15.55 -5.54 -12.65
C MET A 11 -16.38 -5.50 -11.37
N THR A 12 -17.06 -6.60 -11.05
CA THR A 12 -17.94 -6.69 -9.88
C THR A 12 -17.48 -7.69 -8.84
N CYS A 13 -16.61 -8.62 -9.21
CA CYS A 13 -16.13 -9.68 -8.32
C CYS A 13 -14.69 -10.11 -8.65
N SER A 14 -14.07 -10.87 -7.73
CA SER A 14 -12.71 -11.37 -7.91
C SER A 14 -12.57 -12.31 -9.13
N ALA A 15 -13.62 -13.06 -9.46
CA ALA A 15 -13.63 -13.89 -10.67
C ALA A 15 -13.56 -13.02 -11.94
N CYS A 16 -14.20 -11.83 -11.92
CA CYS A 16 -14.13 -10.89 -13.04
C CYS A 16 -12.70 -10.35 -13.23
N SER A 17 -12.05 -9.90 -12.14
CA SER A 17 -10.67 -9.42 -12.21
C SER A 17 -9.70 -10.52 -12.66
N SER A 18 -9.86 -11.74 -12.17
CA SER A 18 -9.04 -12.88 -12.58
C SER A 18 -9.29 -13.31 -14.02
N SER A 19 -10.53 -13.20 -14.51
CA SER A 19 -10.86 -13.49 -15.91
C SER A 19 -10.20 -12.49 -16.86
N LEU A 20 -10.30 -11.20 -16.56
CA LEU A 20 -9.64 -10.14 -17.33
C LEU A 20 -8.11 -10.31 -17.32
N GLU A 21 -7.52 -10.57 -16.15
CA GLU A 21 -6.08 -10.79 -16.01
C GLU A 21 -5.59 -11.96 -16.86
N LYS A 22 -6.29 -13.12 -16.79
CA LYS A 22 -5.97 -14.29 -17.63
C LYS A 22 -6.15 -14.05 -19.12
N TYR A 23 -7.13 -13.23 -19.49
CA TYR A 23 -7.37 -12.88 -20.89
C TYR A 23 -6.24 -12.00 -21.43
N LEU A 24 -5.85 -10.96 -20.67
CA LEU A 24 -4.77 -10.06 -21.03
C LEU A 24 -3.43 -10.81 -21.18
N LEU A 25 -3.09 -11.68 -20.22
CA LEU A 25 -1.87 -12.48 -20.25
C LEU A 25 -1.78 -13.48 -21.42
N LYS A 26 -2.87 -13.71 -22.17
CA LYS A 26 -2.88 -14.57 -23.36
C LYS A 26 -2.69 -13.79 -24.66
N GLN A 27 -2.68 -12.47 -24.59
CA GLN A 27 -2.50 -11.64 -25.79
C GLN A 27 -1.00 -11.52 -26.11
N ASP A 28 -0.67 -11.64 -27.39
CA ASP A 28 0.70 -11.47 -27.85
C ASP A 28 1.19 -10.03 -27.54
N GLY A 29 2.41 -9.91 -27.01
CA GLY A 29 3.03 -8.65 -26.66
C GLY A 29 2.62 -8.08 -25.29
N ILE A 30 1.86 -8.82 -24.47
CA ILE A 30 1.63 -8.51 -23.06
C ILE A 30 2.49 -9.40 -22.19
N ASP A 31 3.43 -8.79 -21.47
CA ASP A 31 4.39 -9.48 -20.60
C ASP A 31 3.80 -9.79 -19.23
N ASP A 32 3.09 -8.81 -18.64
CA ASP A 32 2.45 -8.95 -17.33
C ASP A 32 1.16 -8.14 -17.28
N ALA A 33 0.17 -8.66 -16.58
CA ALA A 33 -1.10 -7.98 -16.33
C ALA A 33 -1.60 -8.29 -14.93
N LEU A 34 -1.82 -7.24 -14.14
CA LEU A 34 -2.35 -7.32 -12.79
C LEU A 34 -3.65 -6.51 -12.69
N VAL A 35 -4.74 -7.18 -12.36
CA VAL A 35 -6.07 -6.56 -12.32
C VAL A 35 -6.54 -6.43 -10.88
N ASN A 36 -6.80 -5.19 -10.44
CA ASN A 36 -7.25 -4.86 -9.10
C ASN A 36 -8.75 -4.53 -9.08
N LEU A 37 -9.51 -5.34 -8.36
CA LEU A 37 -10.96 -5.16 -8.21
C LEU A 37 -11.32 -3.91 -7.39
N VAL A 38 -10.56 -3.61 -6.32
CA VAL A 38 -10.87 -2.49 -5.40
C VAL A 38 -10.58 -1.16 -6.06
N MET A 39 -9.43 -1.05 -6.73
CA MET A 39 -9.04 0.17 -7.46
C MET A 39 -9.77 0.30 -8.79
N SER A 40 -10.46 -0.76 -9.24
CA SER A 40 -11.08 -0.82 -10.58
C SER A 40 -10.07 -0.50 -11.68
N SER A 41 -8.88 -1.08 -11.60
CA SER A 41 -7.74 -0.79 -12.47
C SER A 41 -7.07 -2.06 -12.98
N ALA A 42 -6.40 -1.96 -14.12
CA ALA A 42 -5.52 -2.97 -14.68
C ALA A 42 -4.14 -2.36 -14.92
N SER A 43 -3.12 -2.90 -14.27
CA SER A 43 -1.70 -2.58 -14.54
C SER A 43 -1.19 -3.55 -15.58
N ILE A 44 -0.76 -3.06 -16.73
CA ILE A 44 -0.37 -3.86 -17.88
C ILE A 44 1.05 -3.48 -18.27
N SER A 45 1.95 -4.49 -18.36
CA SER A 45 3.29 -4.36 -18.91
C SER A 45 3.27 -4.94 -20.33
N TYR A 46 3.72 -4.17 -21.32
CA TYR A 46 3.58 -4.52 -22.73
C TYR A 46 4.77 -4.07 -23.56
N GLU A 47 4.94 -4.70 -24.72
CA GLU A 47 5.98 -4.36 -25.70
C GLU A 47 5.68 -3.03 -26.42
N ASP A 48 6.71 -2.42 -26.99
CA ASP A 48 6.60 -1.08 -27.59
C ASP A 48 5.69 -1.03 -28.84
N ASP A 49 5.38 -2.16 -29.45
CA ASP A 49 4.55 -2.28 -30.65
C ASP A 49 3.04 -2.24 -30.37
N ILE A 50 2.62 -2.38 -29.11
CA ILE A 50 1.20 -2.33 -28.72
C ILE A 50 0.77 -0.89 -28.50
N THR A 51 -0.38 -0.52 -29.09
CA THR A 51 -0.99 0.80 -28.96
C THR A 51 -2.04 0.86 -27.84
N MET A 52 -2.42 2.06 -27.44
CA MET A 52 -3.51 2.25 -26.47
C MET A 52 -4.85 1.71 -26.96
N ASP A 53 -5.10 1.76 -28.27
CA ASP A 53 -6.31 1.25 -28.89
C ASP A 53 -6.36 -0.28 -28.85
N ASP A 54 -5.21 -0.95 -29.00
CA ASP A 54 -5.10 -2.42 -28.84
C ASP A 54 -5.42 -2.83 -27.40
N LEU A 55 -4.87 -2.13 -26.40
CA LEU A 55 -5.18 -2.39 -24.99
C LEU A 55 -6.67 -2.20 -24.70
N ASN A 56 -7.29 -1.14 -25.20
CA ASN A 56 -8.72 -0.90 -25.07
C ASN A 56 -9.55 -1.98 -25.75
N ARG A 57 -9.11 -2.46 -26.92
CA ARG A 57 -9.75 -3.58 -27.64
C ARG A 57 -9.67 -4.87 -26.81
N PHE A 58 -8.50 -5.24 -26.30
CA PHE A 58 -8.33 -6.44 -25.45
C PHE A 58 -9.23 -6.41 -24.22
N VAL A 59 -9.33 -5.27 -23.55
CA VAL A 59 -10.24 -5.10 -22.41
C VAL A 59 -11.71 -5.29 -22.84
N SER A 60 -12.08 -4.74 -24.02
CA SER A 60 -13.45 -4.86 -24.55
C SER A 60 -13.78 -6.29 -24.95
N GLU A 61 -12.87 -7.01 -25.59
CA GLU A 61 -13.01 -8.41 -25.97
C GLU A 61 -13.13 -9.33 -24.76
N ALA A 62 -12.44 -8.99 -23.63
CA ALA A 62 -12.61 -9.67 -22.35
C ALA A 62 -13.99 -9.39 -21.71
N GLY A 63 -14.81 -8.52 -22.29
CA GLY A 63 -16.17 -8.20 -21.82
C GLY A 63 -16.25 -7.04 -20.82
N PHE A 64 -15.17 -6.27 -20.66
CA PHE A 64 -15.08 -5.12 -19.78
C PHE A 64 -14.94 -3.82 -20.59
N LYS A 65 -14.99 -2.66 -19.91
CA LYS A 65 -14.83 -1.37 -20.56
C LYS A 65 -13.63 -0.63 -19.99
N SER A 66 -12.68 -0.27 -20.85
CA SER A 66 -11.62 0.66 -20.49
C SER A 66 -12.16 2.10 -20.49
N LEU A 67 -11.84 2.83 -19.42
CA LEU A 67 -12.12 4.27 -19.30
C LEU A 67 -10.87 5.13 -19.60
N GLY A 68 -9.82 4.50 -20.13
CA GLY A 68 -8.54 5.15 -20.42
C GLY A 68 -7.56 5.07 -19.24
N LEU A 69 -6.59 5.97 -19.21
CA LEU A 69 -5.59 6.05 -18.16
C LEU A 69 -6.24 6.28 -16.80
N TYR A 70 -5.71 5.59 -15.79
CA TYR A 70 -6.15 5.80 -14.42
C TYR A 70 -5.85 7.23 -13.99
N ASN A 71 -6.90 8.02 -13.77
CA ASN A 71 -6.81 9.40 -13.31
C ASN A 71 -7.67 9.56 -12.05
N GLU A 72 -7.08 10.05 -10.96
CA GLU A 72 -7.73 10.10 -9.63
C GLU A 72 -8.81 11.20 -9.50
N ASN A 73 -8.85 12.18 -10.43
CA ASN A 73 -9.63 13.40 -10.29
C ASN A 73 -11.06 13.34 -10.84
N GLU A 74 -11.59 12.20 -11.25
CA GLU A 74 -12.98 12.10 -11.71
C GLU A 74 -13.95 11.80 -10.57
N ASP A 75 -14.47 12.83 -9.95
CA ASP A 75 -15.64 12.76 -9.07
C ASP A 75 -16.92 12.69 -9.92
N ARG A 76 -17.53 11.52 -9.99
CA ARG A 76 -18.92 11.36 -10.45
C ARG A 76 -19.79 11.07 -9.25
N GLU A 77 -20.46 12.09 -8.76
CA GLU A 77 -21.24 12.03 -7.54
C GLU A 77 -22.74 12.35 -7.65
N ASN A 78 -23.43 11.90 -6.67
CA ASN A 78 -24.67 12.36 -6.01
C ASN A 78 -26.04 11.86 -6.49
N ASN A 79 -26.25 11.27 -7.64
CA ASN A 79 -27.59 10.76 -7.97
C ASN A 79 -27.81 9.27 -7.60
N LYS A 80 -26.75 8.54 -7.27
CA LYS A 80 -26.84 7.10 -7.01
C LYS A 80 -27.58 6.77 -5.73
N THR A 81 -27.40 7.53 -4.66
CA THR A 81 -28.05 7.29 -3.37
C THR A 81 -29.58 7.42 -3.47
N LYS A 82 -30.08 8.48 -4.10
CA LYS A 82 -31.51 8.68 -4.34
C LYS A 82 -32.11 7.53 -5.18
N TYR A 83 -31.36 7.13 -6.23
CA TYR A 83 -31.77 6.04 -7.10
C TYR A 83 -31.94 4.71 -6.34
N PHE A 84 -30.98 4.35 -5.47
CA PHE A 84 -31.08 3.14 -4.64
C PHE A 84 -32.18 3.24 -3.58
N LEU A 85 -32.42 4.42 -3.00
CA LEU A 85 -33.46 4.63 -2.02
C LEU A 85 -34.86 4.46 -2.63
N VAL A 86 -35.10 5.01 -3.81
CA VAL A 86 -36.38 4.86 -4.54
C VAL A 86 -36.63 3.38 -4.88
N ASN A 87 -35.62 2.68 -5.42
CA ASN A 87 -35.75 1.25 -5.72
C ASN A 87 -35.92 0.40 -4.45
N GLY A 88 -35.38 0.84 -3.31
CA GLY A 88 -35.59 0.20 -2.01
C GLY A 88 -37.06 0.31 -1.54
N ILE A 89 -37.64 1.48 -1.70
CA ILE A 89 -39.06 1.69 -1.39
C ILE A 89 -39.98 0.81 -2.28
N LEU A 90 -39.63 0.72 -3.58
CA LEU A 90 -40.35 -0.16 -4.51
C LEU A 90 -40.18 -1.65 -4.14
N ALA A 91 -39.01 -2.09 -3.75
CA ALA A 91 -38.75 -3.46 -3.29
C ALA A 91 -39.55 -3.77 -2.00
N LEU A 92 -39.59 -2.81 -1.06
CA LEU A 92 -40.42 -2.94 0.15
C LEU A 92 -41.93 -2.99 -0.17
N LEU A 93 -42.38 -2.23 -1.17
CA LEU A 93 -43.75 -2.29 -1.64
C LEU A 93 -44.10 -3.67 -2.22
N VAL A 94 -43.22 -4.24 -3.05
CA VAL A 94 -43.36 -5.60 -3.57
C VAL A 94 -43.45 -6.62 -2.43
N LEU A 95 -42.55 -6.48 -1.44
CA LEU A 95 -42.54 -7.34 -0.26
C LEU A 95 -43.85 -7.21 0.53
N TYR A 96 -44.35 -5.98 0.70
CA TYR A 96 -45.62 -5.74 1.37
C TYR A 96 -46.78 -6.41 0.63
N ILE A 97 -46.88 -6.27 -0.69
CA ILE A 97 -47.93 -6.89 -1.50
C ILE A 97 -47.87 -8.42 -1.40
N SER A 98 -46.68 -9.01 -1.47
CA SER A 98 -46.49 -10.45 -1.44
C SER A 98 -46.71 -11.07 -0.05
N MET A 99 -46.25 -10.42 1.02
CA MET A 99 -46.25 -11.01 2.37
C MET A 99 -47.44 -10.52 3.26
N SER A 100 -48.19 -9.53 2.84
CA SER A 100 -49.28 -8.95 3.66
C SER A 100 -50.29 -10.01 4.12
N HIS A 101 -50.57 -11.00 3.30
CA HIS A 101 -51.44 -12.12 3.63
C HIS A 101 -50.84 -13.02 4.73
N MET A 102 -49.55 -13.30 4.68
CA MET A 102 -48.86 -14.17 5.65
C MET A 102 -48.69 -13.52 7.03
N ILE A 103 -48.49 -12.20 7.06
CA ILE A 103 -48.17 -11.46 8.29
C ILE A 103 -49.42 -10.77 8.87
N HIS A 104 -50.62 -11.06 8.33
CA HIS A 104 -51.92 -10.47 8.75
C HIS A 104 -51.91 -8.92 8.69
N LEU A 105 -51.17 -8.33 7.75
CA LEU A 105 -51.21 -6.89 7.50
C LEU A 105 -52.46 -6.52 6.64
N PRO A 106 -52.90 -5.26 6.68
CA PRO A 106 -54.00 -4.80 5.81
C PRO A 106 -53.69 -5.08 4.35
N VAL A 107 -54.50 -5.88 3.69
CA VAL A 107 -54.30 -6.23 2.25
C VAL A 107 -55.04 -5.20 1.39
N ILE A 108 -54.39 -4.75 0.32
CA ILE A 108 -55.05 -3.91 -0.68
C ILE A 108 -56.16 -4.73 -1.35
N PRO A 109 -57.48 -4.39 -1.20
CA PRO A 109 -58.57 -5.26 -1.63
C PRO A 109 -58.46 -5.74 -3.08
N PHE A 110 -58.04 -4.86 -3.98
CA PHE A 110 -57.88 -5.12 -5.41
C PHE A 110 -56.69 -6.06 -5.75
N LEU A 111 -55.74 -6.21 -4.83
CA LEU A 111 -54.53 -7.07 -4.95
C LEU A 111 -54.55 -8.25 -3.98
N HIS A 112 -55.74 -8.62 -3.48
CA HIS A 112 -55.85 -9.75 -2.58
C HIS A 112 -55.60 -11.06 -3.33
N MET A 113 -54.60 -11.83 -2.89
CA MET A 113 -54.09 -13.02 -3.53
C MET A 113 -55.20 -14.04 -3.87
N MET A 114 -56.13 -14.31 -2.92
CA MET A 114 -57.19 -15.28 -3.10
C MET A 114 -58.42 -14.72 -3.84
N ASN A 115 -58.77 -13.44 -3.65
CA ASN A 115 -59.96 -12.84 -4.24
C ASN A 115 -59.73 -12.34 -5.67
N HIS A 116 -58.53 -11.86 -5.95
CA HIS A 116 -58.14 -11.30 -7.25
C HIS A 116 -56.81 -11.84 -7.76
N PRO A 117 -56.66 -13.18 -7.98
CA PRO A 117 -55.40 -13.83 -8.31
C PRO A 117 -54.74 -13.29 -9.62
N VAL A 118 -55.59 -12.93 -10.59
CA VAL A 118 -55.13 -12.35 -11.87
C VAL A 118 -54.49 -10.98 -11.63
N ASN A 119 -55.14 -10.08 -10.90
CA ASN A 119 -54.61 -8.73 -10.64
C ASN A 119 -53.32 -8.80 -9.83
N TYR A 120 -53.26 -9.68 -8.82
CA TYR A 120 -52.11 -9.94 -8.00
C TYR A 120 -50.93 -10.41 -8.84
N SER A 121 -51.14 -11.46 -9.67
CA SER A 121 -50.06 -12.03 -10.50
C SER A 121 -49.52 -11.04 -11.56
N VAL A 122 -50.42 -10.28 -12.21
CA VAL A 122 -50.05 -9.26 -13.21
C VAL A 122 -49.28 -8.09 -12.55
N CYS A 123 -49.72 -7.66 -11.37
CA CYS A 123 -49.00 -6.61 -10.63
C CYS A 123 -47.58 -7.02 -10.29
N LEU A 124 -47.37 -8.21 -9.73
CA LEU A 124 -46.04 -8.74 -9.42
C LEU A 124 -45.20 -8.98 -10.68
N PHE A 125 -45.79 -9.41 -11.78
CA PHE A 125 -45.12 -9.55 -13.07
C PHE A 125 -44.56 -8.21 -13.57
N ILE A 126 -45.34 -7.13 -13.50
CA ILE A 126 -44.87 -5.79 -13.90
C ILE A 126 -43.69 -5.31 -13.07
N PHE A 127 -43.76 -5.51 -11.74
CA PHE A 127 -42.60 -5.20 -10.88
C PHE A 127 -41.40 -6.06 -11.20
N SER A 128 -41.58 -7.35 -11.47
CA SER A 128 -40.50 -8.26 -11.79
C SER A 128 -39.81 -7.89 -13.13
N LEU A 129 -40.54 -7.43 -14.13
CA LEU A 129 -40.02 -6.86 -15.36
C LEU A 129 -39.18 -5.61 -15.10
N TYR A 130 -39.68 -4.71 -14.26
CA TYR A 130 -38.93 -3.51 -13.87
C TYR A 130 -37.62 -3.86 -13.17
N PHE A 131 -37.65 -4.78 -12.17
CA PHE A 131 -36.44 -5.19 -11.47
C PHE A 131 -35.50 -6.02 -12.34
N THR A 132 -35.99 -6.76 -13.30
CA THR A 132 -35.17 -7.44 -14.33
C THR A 132 -34.43 -6.40 -15.20
N TYR A 133 -35.11 -5.32 -15.59
CA TYR A 133 -34.45 -4.20 -16.28
C TYR A 133 -33.48 -3.45 -15.36
N PHE A 134 -33.84 -3.22 -14.10
CA PHE A 134 -32.95 -2.65 -13.08
C PHE A 134 -31.68 -3.48 -12.88
N GLY A 135 -31.78 -4.83 -12.87
CA GLY A 135 -30.68 -5.77 -12.71
C GLY A 135 -30.05 -6.28 -14.02
N ARG A 136 -30.36 -5.65 -15.17
CA ARG A 136 -29.92 -6.12 -16.50
C ARG A 136 -28.41 -6.31 -16.64
N ASP A 137 -27.62 -5.51 -15.95
CA ASP A 137 -26.15 -5.61 -15.91
C ASP A 137 -25.71 -6.95 -15.32
N ILE A 138 -26.36 -7.45 -14.26
CA ILE A 138 -26.09 -8.74 -13.65
C ILE A 138 -26.42 -9.87 -14.63
N ILE A 139 -27.61 -9.79 -15.24
CA ILE A 139 -28.12 -10.83 -16.15
C ILE A 139 -27.23 -10.93 -17.41
N ILE A 140 -26.90 -9.78 -18.01
CA ILE A 140 -26.02 -9.73 -19.18
C ILE A 140 -24.63 -10.28 -18.85
N SER A 141 -24.07 -9.88 -17.70
CA SER A 141 -22.78 -10.38 -17.21
C SER A 141 -22.83 -11.91 -17.01
N GLY A 142 -23.87 -12.41 -16.36
CA GLY A 142 -24.03 -13.84 -16.09
C GLY A 142 -24.10 -14.67 -17.38
N ILE A 143 -24.88 -14.23 -18.38
CA ILE A 143 -25.02 -14.92 -19.68
C ILE A 143 -23.69 -14.87 -20.44
N LYS A 144 -23.00 -13.72 -20.48
CA LYS A 144 -21.69 -13.58 -21.13
C LYS A 144 -20.67 -14.55 -20.53
N ASN A 145 -20.60 -14.63 -19.19
CA ASN A 145 -19.63 -15.50 -18.52
C ASN A 145 -19.90 -16.99 -18.74
N ILE A 146 -21.16 -17.42 -18.95
CA ILE A 146 -21.48 -18.78 -19.40
C ILE A 146 -20.87 -19.00 -20.79
N LYS A 147 -21.08 -18.06 -21.72
CA LYS A 147 -20.56 -18.16 -23.10
C LYS A 147 -19.04 -18.25 -23.13
N TYR A 148 -18.33 -17.52 -22.28
CA TYR A 148 -16.86 -17.53 -22.18
C TYR A 148 -16.31 -18.68 -21.32
N LYS A 149 -17.14 -19.64 -20.89
CA LYS A 149 -16.76 -20.79 -20.04
C LYS A 149 -16.06 -20.37 -18.73
N SER A 150 -16.41 -19.21 -18.20
CA SER A 150 -15.87 -18.65 -16.96
C SER A 150 -17.03 -18.26 -16.03
N PRO A 151 -17.86 -19.24 -15.57
CA PRO A 151 -19.01 -18.95 -14.74
C PRO A 151 -18.58 -18.25 -13.44
N ASN A 152 -19.30 -17.22 -13.07
CA ASN A 152 -19.05 -16.39 -11.89
C ASN A 152 -20.31 -16.23 -11.04
N MET A 153 -20.25 -15.34 -10.04
CA MET A 153 -21.37 -14.99 -9.18
C MET A 153 -22.60 -14.53 -9.96
N ASP A 154 -22.42 -13.69 -11.00
CA ASP A 154 -23.52 -13.21 -11.83
C ASP A 154 -24.21 -14.36 -12.58
N THR A 155 -23.45 -15.40 -12.91
CA THR A 155 -23.99 -16.62 -13.53
C THR A 155 -24.98 -17.34 -12.58
N LEU A 156 -24.61 -17.50 -11.29
CA LEU A 156 -25.49 -18.15 -10.29
C LEU A 156 -26.78 -17.36 -10.11
N VAL A 157 -26.65 -16.05 -9.93
CA VAL A 157 -27.79 -15.16 -9.74
C VAL A 157 -28.68 -15.15 -10.98
N THR A 158 -28.11 -15.08 -12.18
CA THR A 158 -28.83 -15.09 -13.43
C THR A 158 -29.61 -16.38 -13.61
N LEU A 159 -29.00 -17.54 -13.33
CA LEU A 159 -29.68 -18.83 -13.38
C LEU A 159 -30.86 -18.86 -12.41
N GLY A 160 -30.67 -18.43 -11.15
CA GLY A 160 -31.74 -18.38 -10.15
C GLY A 160 -32.89 -17.45 -10.53
N VAL A 161 -32.56 -16.20 -10.91
CA VAL A 161 -33.53 -15.17 -11.29
C VAL A 161 -34.33 -15.56 -12.55
N VAL A 162 -33.64 -16.00 -13.59
CA VAL A 162 -34.27 -16.40 -14.86
C VAL A 162 -35.16 -17.62 -14.66
N SER A 163 -34.70 -18.62 -13.89
CA SER A 163 -35.52 -19.79 -13.55
C SER A 163 -36.77 -19.40 -12.81
N SER A 164 -36.67 -18.55 -11.76
CA SER A 164 -37.84 -18.06 -11.00
C SER A 164 -38.78 -17.24 -11.88
N PHE A 165 -38.24 -16.38 -12.76
CA PHE A 165 -39.05 -15.55 -13.65
C PHE A 165 -39.82 -16.38 -14.66
N ILE A 166 -39.18 -17.35 -15.34
CA ILE A 166 -39.81 -18.22 -16.31
C ILE A 166 -40.90 -19.08 -15.64
N PHE A 167 -40.56 -19.66 -14.49
CA PHE A 167 -41.48 -20.48 -13.73
C PHE A 167 -42.73 -19.72 -13.26
N SER A 168 -42.54 -18.51 -12.68
CA SER A 168 -43.65 -17.66 -12.26
C SER A 168 -44.49 -17.16 -13.44
N THR A 169 -43.88 -16.92 -14.58
CA THR A 169 -44.61 -16.56 -15.81
C THR A 169 -45.49 -17.70 -16.30
N PHE A 170 -44.97 -18.95 -16.23
CA PHE A 170 -45.80 -20.14 -16.54
C PHE A 170 -47.00 -20.25 -15.59
N ASN A 171 -46.79 -20.09 -14.27
CA ASN A 171 -47.87 -20.14 -13.28
C ASN A 171 -48.88 -19.00 -13.49
N MET A 172 -48.43 -17.79 -13.83
CA MET A 172 -49.30 -16.66 -14.19
C MET A 172 -50.19 -17.00 -15.40
N ILE A 173 -49.65 -17.65 -16.43
CA ILE A 173 -50.42 -18.07 -17.60
C ILE A 173 -51.50 -19.11 -17.19
N MET A 174 -51.24 -20.01 -16.25
CA MET A 174 -52.20 -20.96 -15.73
C MET A 174 -53.31 -20.27 -14.93
N ILE A 175 -52.97 -19.25 -14.14
CA ILE A 175 -53.94 -18.40 -13.43
C ILE A 175 -54.87 -17.68 -14.42
N LEU A 176 -54.32 -17.11 -15.50
CA LEU A 176 -55.07 -16.47 -16.58
C LEU A 176 -56.03 -17.43 -17.30
N LYS A 177 -55.71 -18.73 -17.30
CA LYS A 177 -56.60 -19.80 -17.82
C LYS A 177 -57.65 -20.27 -16.81
N GLY A 178 -57.69 -19.70 -15.62
CA GLY A 178 -58.68 -19.99 -14.58
C GLY A 178 -58.26 -20.99 -13.49
N ASN A 179 -56.98 -21.45 -13.50
CA ASN A 179 -56.44 -22.38 -12.51
C ASN A 179 -55.84 -21.58 -11.32
N ASN A 180 -56.65 -21.16 -10.38
CA ASN A 180 -56.25 -20.29 -9.29
C ASN A 180 -55.30 -20.94 -8.26
N GLU A 181 -55.17 -22.26 -8.21
CA GLU A 181 -54.22 -23.00 -7.33
C GLU A 181 -52.75 -22.63 -7.54
N TYR A 182 -52.42 -22.15 -8.74
CA TYR A 182 -51.05 -21.74 -9.08
C TYR A 182 -50.61 -20.39 -8.45
N VAL A 183 -51.54 -19.65 -7.79
CA VAL A 183 -51.24 -18.33 -7.22
C VAL A 183 -50.26 -18.42 -6.05
N GLU A 184 -50.27 -19.51 -5.28
CA GLU A 184 -49.34 -19.74 -4.16
C GLU A 184 -47.91 -20.06 -4.63
N ASN A 185 -47.75 -20.40 -5.91
CA ASN A 185 -46.44 -20.77 -6.50
C ASN A 185 -45.84 -19.64 -7.38
N LEU A 186 -46.16 -18.39 -7.09
CA LEU A 186 -45.53 -17.25 -7.76
C LEU A 186 -44.31 -16.82 -6.96
N TYR A 187 -43.20 -16.53 -7.64
CA TYR A 187 -41.89 -16.11 -7.08
C TYR A 187 -41.38 -14.83 -7.74
N PHE A 188 -42.26 -14.01 -8.29
CA PHE A 188 -41.90 -12.71 -8.88
C PHE A 188 -41.31 -11.76 -7.85
N GLU A 189 -41.79 -11.79 -6.59
CA GLU A 189 -41.21 -11.02 -5.50
C GLU A 189 -39.76 -11.44 -5.22
N SER A 190 -39.46 -12.74 -5.30
CA SER A 190 -38.08 -13.23 -5.13
C SER A 190 -37.16 -12.68 -6.19
N VAL A 191 -37.57 -12.60 -7.46
CA VAL A 191 -36.81 -11.94 -8.55
C VAL A 191 -36.52 -10.48 -8.19
N CYS A 192 -37.54 -9.72 -7.74
CA CYS A 192 -37.40 -8.32 -7.38
C CYS A 192 -36.40 -8.13 -6.23
N ILE A 193 -36.59 -8.87 -5.16
CA ILE A 193 -35.80 -8.73 -3.93
C ILE A 193 -34.38 -9.18 -4.12
N ILE A 194 -34.12 -10.31 -4.80
CA ILE A 194 -32.78 -10.79 -5.08
C ILE A 194 -31.99 -9.77 -5.89
N LEU A 195 -32.54 -9.26 -6.99
CA LEU A 195 -31.87 -8.26 -7.82
C LEU A 195 -31.62 -6.96 -7.08
N TYR A 196 -32.58 -6.50 -6.28
CA TYR A 196 -32.40 -5.32 -5.44
C TYR A 196 -31.30 -5.52 -4.40
N LEU A 197 -31.35 -6.60 -3.59
CA LEU A 197 -30.38 -6.86 -2.53
C LEU A 197 -28.95 -7.01 -3.08
N ILE A 198 -28.78 -7.67 -4.20
CA ILE A 198 -27.44 -7.81 -4.82
C ILE A 198 -26.92 -6.47 -5.32
N LYS A 199 -27.74 -5.67 -5.99
CA LYS A 199 -27.34 -4.31 -6.41
C LYS A 199 -27.09 -3.39 -5.23
N PHE A 200 -27.88 -3.49 -4.18
CA PHE A 200 -27.68 -2.74 -2.94
C PHE A 200 -26.37 -3.16 -2.23
N GLY A 201 -26.10 -4.48 -2.16
CA GLY A 201 -24.81 -4.96 -1.68
C GLY A 201 -23.61 -4.39 -2.46
N ARG A 202 -23.67 -4.41 -3.79
CA ARG A 202 -22.65 -3.80 -4.67
C ARG A 202 -22.53 -2.28 -4.50
N TYR A 203 -23.62 -1.60 -4.22
CA TYR A 203 -23.60 -0.17 -3.93
C TYR A 203 -22.87 0.13 -2.62
N ILE A 204 -23.13 -0.63 -1.55
CA ILE A 204 -22.42 -0.53 -0.27
C ILE A 204 -20.93 -0.88 -0.44
N ASP A 205 -20.62 -1.92 -1.20
CA ASP A 205 -19.24 -2.28 -1.56
C ASP A 205 -18.52 -1.13 -2.26
N GLY A 206 -19.20 -0.45 -3.19
CA GLY A 206 -18.70 0.73 -3.89
C GLY A 206 -18.33 1.86 -2.94
N ILE A 207 -19.25 2.23 -2.03
CA ILE A 207 -19.00 3.25 -0.99
C ILE A 207 -17.82 2.87 -0.11
N SER A 208 -17.73 1.60 0.28
CA SER A 208 -16.64 1.12 1.15
C SER A 208 -15.28 1.15 0.47
N LYS A 209 -15.22 0.80 -0.83
CA LYS A 209 -14.03 0.94 -1.66
C LYS A 209 -13.62 2.40 -1.79
N GLU A 210 -14.58 3.30 -2.01
CA GLU A 210 -14.33 4.74 -2.13
C GLU A 210 -13.77 5.33 -0.83
N LYS A 211 -14.40 5.05 0.32
CA LYS A 211 -13.90 5.46 1.64
C LYS A 211 -12.50 4.89 1.97
N THR A 212 -12.12 3.80 1.34
CA THR A 212 -10.80 3.21 1.52
C THR A 212 -9.76 3.95 0.67
N LYS A 213 -10.15 4.37 -0.54
CA LYS A 213 -9.32 5.23 -1.40
C LYS A 213 -9.09 6.62 -0.80
N ASP A 214 -10.00 7.13 0.05
CA ASP A 214 -9.85 8.45 0.70
C ASP A 214 -8.56 8.57 1.51
N ALA A 215 -8.04 7.48 2.08
CA ALA A 215 -6.76 7.48 2.78
C ALA A 215 -5.59 7.79 1.84
N ILE A 216 -5.67 7.33 0.58
CA ILE A 216 -4.67 7.59 -0.48
C ILE A 216 -4.90 8.99 -1.07
N LYS A 217 -6.17 9.36 -1.34
CA LYS A 217 -6.54 10.71 -1.81
C LYS A 217 -6.08 11.80 -0.84
N GLY A 218 -6.07 11.53 0.47
CA GLY A 218 -5.57 12.46 1.48
C GLY A 218 -4.10 12.86 1.26
N LEU A 219 -3.28 12.01 0.64
CA LEU A 219 -1.90 12.35 0.27
C LEU A 219 -1.85 13.29 -0.95
N VAL A 220 -2.78 13.12 -1.89
CA VAL A 220 -2.87 13.95 -3.12
C VAL A 220 -3.36 15.36 -2.81
N THR A 221 -4.30 15.49 -1.87
CA THR A 221 -4.90 16.80 -1.51
C THR A 221 -3.99 17.73 -0.72
N ILE A 222 -2.77 17.28 -0.37
CA ILE A 222 -1.78 18.11 0.33
C ILE A 222 -1.22 19.21 -0.58
N THR A 223 -1.12 18.96 -1.86
CA THR A 223 -0.61 19.95 -2.84
C THR A 223 -1.70 20.96 -3.24
N PRO A 224 -1.41 22.27 -3.26
CA PRO A 224 -2.38 23.26 -3.69
C PRO A 224 -2.60 23.19 -5.22
N ASN A 225 -3.85 23.33 -5.68
CA ASN A 225 -4.20 23.32 -7.10
C ASN A 225 -3.76 24.60 -7.85
N LYS A 226 -3.26 25.62 -7.16
CA LYS A 226 -2.85 26.91 -7.71
C LYS A 226 -1.49 27.32 -7.16
N ALA A 227 -0.67 27.91 -8.02
CA ALA A 227 0.65 28.44 -7.72
C ALA A 227 0.71 29.95 -7.95
N MET A 228 1.66 30.61 -7.27
CA MET A 228 1.93 32.03 -7.46
C MET A 228 3.25 32.19 -8.21
N LEU A 229 3.18 32.49 -9.49
CA LEU A 229 4.35 32.83 -10.31
C LEU A 229 4.83 34.24 -10.02
N PHE A 230 6.15 34.42 -9.98
CA PHE A 230 6.78 35.72 -9.83
C PHE A 230 7.50 36.11 -11.12
N ILE A 231 6.83 36.95 -11.94
CA ILE A 231 7.31 37.38 -13.26
C ILE A 231 7.37 38.91 -13.29
N ASN A 232 8.51 39.47 -13.68
CA ASN A 232 8.73 40.92 -13.81
C ASN A 232 8.30 41.73 -12.56
N ASN A 233 8.67 41.21 -11.35
CA ASN A 233 8.30 41.80 -10.06
C ASN A 233 6.77 41.86 -9.80
N LYS A 234 5.97 41.03 -10.48
CA LYS A 234 4.52 40.93 -10.26
C LYS A 234 4.15 39.48 -9.93
N GLU A 235 3.22 39.33 -9.00
CA GLU A 235 2.63 38.03 -8.64
C GLU A 235 1.49 37.71 -9.59
N LYS A 236 1.50 36.54 -10.21
CA LYS A 236 0.43 36.00 -11.03
C LYS A 236 -0.02 34.66 -10.53
N LYS A 237 -1.29 34.52 -10.16
CA LYS A 237 -1.90 33.26 -9.74
C LYS A 237 -2.24 32.42 -10.99
N VAL A 238 -1.71 31.19 -11.03
CA VAL A 238 -1.89 30.26 -12.15
C VAL A 238 -2.33 28.88 -11.64
N SER A 239 -2.85 28.02 -12.52
CA SER A 239 -3.02 26.60 -12.21
C SER A 239 -1.66 25.93 -12.07
N ILE A 240 -1.56 24.90 -11.21
CA ILE A 240 -0.32 24.13 -11.06
C ILE A 240 0.12 23.49 -12.38
N ASP A 241 -0.83 23.15 -13.26
CA ASP A 241 -0.57 22.55 -14.57
C ASP A 241 0.09 23.52 -15.57
N GLU A 242 0.02 24.83 -15.30
CA GLU A 242 0.64 25.88 -16.13
C GLU A 242 2.10 26.15 -15.73
N VAL A 243 2.54 25.67 -14.55
CA VAL A 243 3.89 25.88 -14.06
C VAL A 243 4.89 25.05 -14.87
N LYS A 244 6.00 25.66 -15.29
CA LYS A 244 7.06 25.01 -16.07
C LYS A 244 8.34 24.88 -15.24
N LYS A 245 9.15 23.89 -15.58
CA LYS A 245 10.48 23.73 -14.98
C LYS A 245 11.33 24.98 -15.23
N GLY A 246 11.86 25.54 -14.14
CA GLY A 246 12.65 26.76 -14.18
C GLY A 246 11.88 28.03 -13.82
N ASP A 247 10.56 27.99 -13.73
CA ASP A 247 9.75 29.11 -13.28
C ASP A 247 10.09 29.52 -11.85
N ILE A 248 10.00 30.81 -11.55
CA ILE A 248 10.19 31.33 -10.20
C ILE A 248 8.84 31.55 -9.56
N LEU A 249 8.64 30.93 -8.41
CA LEU A 249 7.42 31.00 -7.62
C LEU A 249 7.67 31.72 -6.30
N ILE A 250 6.61 32.34 -5.76
CA ILE A 250 6.62 32.99 -4.46
C ILE A 250 5.71 32.22 -3.49
N VAL A 251 6.20 31.99 -2.28
CA VAL A 251 5.40 31.42 -1.18
C VAL A 251 5.49 32.34 0.03
N LYS A 252 4.32 32.75 0.50
CA LYS A 252 4.15 33.59 1.69
C LYS A 252 3.92 32.73 2.95
N PRO A 253 4.18 33.26 4.13
CA PRO A 253 3.89 32.55 5.41
C PRO A 253 2.47 32.02 5.46
N GLY A 254 2.31 30.79 5.96
CA GLY A 254 1.04 30.06 6.04
C GLY A 254 0.61 29.35 4.76
N ASN A 255 1.28 29.59 3.63
CA ASN A 255 0.99 28.94 2.35
C ASN A 255 1.84 27.68 2.15
N ARG A 256 1.36 26.79 1.30
CA ARG A 256 2.09 25.57 0.90
C ARG A 256 2.89 25.81 -0.37
N PHE A 257 4.04 25.13 -0.46
CA PHE A 257 4.80 25.04 -1.70
C PHE A 257 4.00 24.24 -2.74
N ALA A 258 3.84 24.80 -3.96
CA ALA A 258 3.01 24.21 -4.99
C ALA A 258 3.72 23.08 -5.74
N VAL A 259 5.01 23.21 -5.99
CA VAL A 259 5.88 22.27 -6.71
C VAL A 259 7.21 22.12 -5.99
N ASP A 260 7.96 21.06 -6.31
CA ASP A 260 9.32 20.87 -5.78
C ASP A 260 10.27 21.88 -6.42
N GLY A 261 11.22 22.38 -5.65
CA GLY A 261 12.16 23.35 -6.18
C GLY A 261 13.29 23.70 -5.23
N ILE A 262 14.08 24.72 -5.61
CA ILE A 262 15.21 25.25 -4.86
C ILE A 262 14.97 26.69 -4.52
N VAL A 263 15.22 27.08 -3.28
CA VAL A 263 15.12 28.47 -2.81
C VAL A 263 16.20 29.32 -3.49
N VAL A 264 15.75 30.40 -4.15
CA VAL A 264 16.65 31.38 -4.82
C VAL A 264 16.78 32.68 -4.05
N LYS A 265 15.78 33.03 -3.23
CA LYS A 265 15.84 34.25 -2.41
C LYS A 265 14.98 34.09 -1.16
N GLY A 266 15.45 34.63 -0.03
CA GLY A 266 14.76 34.58 1.26
C GLY A 266 15.25 33.41 2.12
N SER A 267 14.67 33.31 3.33
CA SER A 267 14.82 32.17 4.22
C SER A 267 13.57 32.02 5.06
N THR A 268 13.23 30.80 5.41
CA THR A 268 12.03 30.48 6.20
C THR A 268 12.19 29.20 6.96
N HIS A 269 11.32 28.95 7.96
CA HIS A 269 11.09 27.63 8.53
C HIS A 269 9.96 26.94 7.78
N VAL A 270 10.20 25.70 7.37
CA VAL A 270 9.26 24.88 6.60
C VAL A 270 8.83 23.69 7.40
N ASP A 271 7.51 23.49 7.52
CA ASP A 271 6.94 22.28 8.08
C ASP A 271 6.82 21.22 6.97
N GLU A 272 7.69 20.21 7.03
CA GLU A 272 7.73 19.05 6.16
C GLU A 272 7.20 17.79 6.87
N SER A 273 6.47 17.93 7.99
CA SER A 273 6.04 16.83 8.86
C SER A 273 5.21 15.76 8.15
N PHE A 274 4.50 16.13 7.09
CA PHE A 274 3.70 15.17 6.31
C PHE A 274 4.58 14.17 5.52
N ILE A 275 5.83 14.54 5.18
CA ILE A 275 6.82 13.65 4.52
C ILE A 275 7.78 13.08 5.55
N SER A 276 8.46 13.95 6.32
CA SER A 276 9.50 13.56 7.26
C SER A 276 8.95 12.93 8.54
N GLY A 277 7.71 13.27 8.92
CA GLY A 277 7.11 12.91 10.19
C GLY A 277 7.65 13.71 11.40
N GLU A 278 8.63 14.57 11.17
CA GLU A 278 9.21 15.41 12.22
C GLU A 278 8.36 16.67 12.42
N SER A 279 7.92 16.91 13.65
CA SER A 279 7.11 18.10 13.98
C SER A 279 7.95 19.38 14.15
N ILE A 280 9.27 19.29 14.07
CA ILE A 280 10.17 20.43 14.20
C ILE A 280 10.38 21.06 12.83
N PRO A 281 10.01 22.33 12.64
CA PRO A 281 10.21 23.01 11.37
C PRO A 281 11.70 23.11 10.99
N ILE A 282 12.00 22.89 9.72
CA ILE A 282 13.36 22.91 9.19
C ILE A 282 13.63 24.27 8.57
N LYS A 283 14.74 24.91 8.97
CA LYS A 283 15.17 26.17 8.34
C LYS A 283 15.68 25.92 6.92
N LYS A 284 15.09 26.62 5.94
CA LYS A 284 15.47 26.62 4.53
C LYS A 284 15.97 27.99 4.13
N GLY A 285 17.11 28.02 3.46
CA GLY A 285 17.72 29.23 2.91
C GLY A 285 18.07 29.08 1.44
N ILE A 286 18.84 29.99 0.88
CA ILE A 286 19.24 29.98 -0.54
C ILE A 286 19.97 28.66 -0.87
N ASN A 287 19.64 28.03 -1.99
CA ASN A 287 20.07 26.73 -2.50
C ASN A 287 19.55 25.51 -1.72
N ASP A 288 18.66 25.67 -0.73
CA ASP A 288 18.01 24.54 -0.10
C ASP A 288 16.82 24.05 -0.91
N LYS A 289 16.62 22.73 -0.94
CA LYS A 289 15.48 22.10 -1.60
C LYS A 289 14.22 22.25 -0.75
N VAL A 290 13.09 22.53 -1.42
CA VAL A 290 11.74 22.55 -0.85
C VAL A 290 10.86 21.58 -1.61
N VAL A 291 9.92 20.96 -0.89
CA VAL A 291 9.05 19.91 -1.42
C VAL A 291 7.61 20.41 -1.51
N ALA A 292 6.93 20.05 -2.59
CA ALA A 292 5.52 20.35 -2.80
C ALA A 292 4.66 19.89 -1.61
N GLY A 293 3.69 20.70 -1.20
CA GLY A 293 2.81 20.40 -0.07
C GLY A 293 3.34 20.80 1.30
N SER A 294 4.66 21.04 1.49
CA SER A 294 5.21 21.58 2.73
C SER A 294 4.70 22.99 3.03
N ILE A 295 4.61 23.36 4.30
CA ILE A 295 4.04 24.64 4.74
C ILE A 295 5.18 25.62 5.05
N ASN A 296 5.14 26.78 4.42
CA ASN A 296 5.99 27.91 4.79
C ASN A 296 5.45 28.58 6.05
N LEU A 297 6.28 28.73 7.11
CA LEU A 297 5.81 29.20 8.41
C LEU A 297 6.01 30.72 8.62
N ASP A 298 7.19 31.28 8.32
CA ASP A 298 7.56 32.61 8.79
C ASP A 298 8.14 33.57 7.77
N GLY A 299 8.83 33.12 6.74
CA GLY A 299 9.49 33.98 5.77
C GLY A 299 8.83 33.99 4.40
N GLU A 300 8.89 35.10 3.64
CA GLU A 300 8.57 35.11 2.22
C GLU A 300 9.77 34.56 1.43
N VAL A 301 9.50 33.59 0.56
CA VAL A 301 10.53 32.88 -0.17
C VAL A 301 10.22 32.85 -1.66
N LEU A 302 11.24 33.17 -2.49
CA LEU A 302 11.23 32.86 -3.91
C LEU A 302 11.99 31.56 -4.16
N TYR A 303 11.39 30.65 -4.90
CA TYR A 303 12.00 29.37 -5.24
C TYR A 303 11.80 29.05 -6.74
N LYS A 304 12.77 28.34 -7.30
CA LYS A 304 12.77 27.91 -8.70
C LYS A 304 12.22 26.51 -8.79
N ALA A 305 11.22 26.28 -9.65
CA ALA A 305 10.62 24.98 -9.89
C ALA A 305 11.63 24.02 -10.53
N GLU A 306 11.81 22.82 -9.94
CA GLU A 306 12.66 21.75 -10.49
C GLU A 306 11.83 20.58 -10.98
N ASN A 307 11.04 19.96 -10.10
CA ASN A 307 10.19 18.81 -10.43
C ASN A 307 8.73 19.26 -10.39
N ILE A 308 8.03 19.01 -11.47
CA ILE A 308 6.64 19.45 -11.66
C ILE A 308 5.75 18.29 -12.10
N GLY A 309 4.46 18.37 -11.77
CA GLY A 309 3.47 17.41 -12.20
C GLY A 309 3.83 15.98 -11.75
N ARG A 310 4.01 15.07 -12.72
CA ARG A 310 4.28 13.64 -12.45
C ARG A 310 5.62 13.36 -11.79
N ASP A 311 6.59 14.25 -11.95
CA ASP A 311 7.95 14.08 -11.44
C ASP A 311 8.12 14.66 -10.03
N SER A 312 7.05 15.22 -9.43
CA SER A 312 7.09 15.71 -8.05
C SER A 312 7.14 14.55 -7.04
N ALA A 313 7.82 14.77 -5.91
CA ALA A 313 7.95 13.78 -4.83
C ALA A 313 6.60 13.23 -4.37
N ILE A 314 5.57 14.08 -4.25
CA ILE A 314 4.22 13.62 -3.87
C ILE A 314 3.61 12.72 -4.94
N SER A 315 3.73 13.11 -6.24
CA SER A 315 3.19 12.29 -7.33
C SER A 315 3.86 10.92 -7.38
N GLU A 316 5.15 10.85 -7.09
CA GLU A 316 5.87 9.58 -7.00
C GLU A 316 5.40 8.73 -5.81
N ILE A 317 5.21 9.32 -4.63
CA ILE A 317 4.63 8.64 -3.47
C ILE A 317 3.26 8.06 -3.81
N VAL A 318 2.39 8.84 -4.41
CA VAL A 318 1.05 8.41 -4.84
C VAL A 318 1.16 7.26 -5.85
N ARG A 319 2.03 7.37 -6.84
CA ARG A 319 2.28 6.33 -7.83
C ARG A 319 2.72 5.02 -7.17
N LEU A 320 3.65 5.08 -6.23
CA LEU A 320 4.13 3.90 -5.50
C LEU A 320 3.01 3.23 -4.70
N VAL A 321 2.16 4.02 -4.03
CA VAL A 321 1.01 3.48 -3.29
C VAL A 321 -0.03 2.86 -4.23
N VAL A 322 -0.32 3.48 -5.37
CA VAL A 322 -1.24 2.93 -6.38
C VAL A 322 -0.67 1.66 -7.02
N GLU A 323 0.64 1.62 -7.32
CA GLU A 323 1.30 0.41 -7.81
C GLU A 323 1.25 -0.73 -6.79
N ALA A 324 1.49 -0.44 -5.52
CA ALA A 324 1.38 -1.40 -4.44
C ALA A 324 -0.02 -2.01 -4.36
N THR A 325 -1.04 -1.15 -4.34
CA THR A 325 -2.44 -1.59 -4.28
C THR A 325 -2.86 -2.40 -5.50
N ASN A 326 -2.18 -2.27 -6.63
CA ASN A 326 -2.44 -3.08 -7.82
C ASN A 326 -1.76 -4.46 -7.78
N THR A 327 -0.91 -4.76 -6.79
CA THR A 327 -0.33 -6.10 -6.63
C THR A 327 -1.28 -7.02 -5.88
N LYS A 328 -1.26 -8.32 -6.19
CA LYS A 328 -2.08 -9.33 -5.49
C LYS A 328 -1.23 -10.11 -4.48
N ALA A 329 -1.65 -10.09 -3.23
CA ALA A 329 -1.07 -10.98 -2.21
C ALA A 329 -1.32 -12.46 -2.55
N PRO A 330 -0.41 -13.38 -2.18
CA PRO A 330 -0.57 -14.82 -2.41
C PRO A 330 -1.91 -15.39 -1.92
N ILE A 331 -2.38 -14.97 -0.75
CA ILE A 331 -3.66 -15.41 -0.19
C ILE A 331 -4.86 -14.94 -1.05
N ALA A 332 -4.77 -13.80 -1.72
CA ALA A 332 -5.79 -13.34 -2.66
C ALA A 332 -5.87 -14.24 -3.91
N ARG A 333 -4.72 -14.68 -4.42
CA ARG A 333 -4.66 -15.63 -5.55
C ARG A 333 -5.29 -16.97 -5.19
N ILE A 334 -5.10 -17.44 -3.95
CA ILE A 334 -5.75 -18.68 -3.45
C ILE A 334 -7.27 -18.48 -3.38
N ALA A 335 -7.75 -17.36 -2.83
CA ALA A 335 -9.17 -17.05 -2.76
C ALA A 335 -9.82 -16.99 -4.16
N ASP A 336 -9.14 -16.38 -5.14
CA ASP A 336 -9.59 -16.34 -6.54
C ASP A 336 -9.69 -17.75 -7.16
N LYS A 337 -8.70 -18.61 -6.91
CA LYS A 337 -8.71 -20.00 -7.39
C LYS A 337 -9.86 -20.82 -6.79
N VAL A 338 -10.08 -20.66 -5.49
CA VAL A 338 -11.21 -21.32 -4.78
C VAL A 338 -12.53 -20.84 -5.35
N SER A 339 -12.71 -19.53 -5.56
CA SER A 339 -13.94 -18.97 -6.16
C SER A 339 -14.22 -19.55 -7.55
N GLY A 340 -13.18 -19.77 -8.36
CA GLY A 340 -13.32 -20.35 -9.71
C GLY A 340 -13.79 -21.79 -9.72
N ILE A 341 -13.49 -22.57 -8.68
CA ILE A 341 -13.94 -23.97 -8.52
C ILE A 341 -15.33 -23.99 -7.85
N PHE A 342 -15.59 -23.07 -6.95
CA PHE A 342 -16.80 -23.05 -6.13
C PHE A 342 -18.07 -22.92 -6.97
N VAL A 343 -18.11 -22.03 -7.96
CA VAL A 343 -19.30 -21.78 -8.77
C VAL A 343 -19.77 -23.03 -9.55
N PRO A 344 -18.91 -23.75 -10.30
CA PRO A 344 -19.31 -25.02 -10.91
C PRO A 344 -19.82 -26.07 -9.91
N VAL A 345 -19.18 -26.18 -8.74
CA VAL A 345 -19.59 -27.12 -7.70
C VAL A 345 -20.98 -26.78 -7.17
N VAL A 346 -21.26 -25.50 -6.95
CA VAL A 346 -22.61 -25.05 -6.52
C VAL A 346 -23.68 -25.35 -7.56
N ILE A 347 -23.42 -25.12 -8.84
CA ILE A 347 -24.37 -25.46 -9.91
C ILE A 347 -24.66 -26.95 -9.87
N PHE A 348 -23.61 -27.78 -9.69
CA PHE A 348 -23.79 -29.23 -9.57
C PHE A 348 -24.64 -29.61 -8.35
N ILE A 349 -24.38 -29.02 -7.17
CA ILE A 349 -25.18 -29.25 -5.96
C ILE A 349 -26.62 -28.82 -6.18
N ALA A 350 -26.88 -27.68 -6.79
CA ALA A 350 -28.24 -27.21 -7.07
C ALA A 350 -29.00 -28.17 -7.97
N LEU A 351 -28.37 -28.64 -9.06
CA LEU A 351 -28.97 -29.65 -9.95
C LEU A 351 -29.22 -30.97 -9.23
N LEU A 352 -28.27 -31.41 -8.43
CA LEU A 352 -28.41 -32.63 -7.62
C LEU A 352 -29.58 -32.50 -6.62
N THR A 353 -29.69 -31.33 -5.96
CA THR A 353 -30.83 -31.03 -5.05
C THR A 353 -32.14 -31.13 -5.78
N LEU A 354 -32.30 -30.52 -6.95
CA LEU A 354 -33.50 -30.60 -7.79
C LEU A 354 -33.84 -32.06 -8.08
N ILE A 355 -32.90 -32.87 -8.53
CA ILE A 355 -33.11 -34.27 -8.89
C ILE A 355 -33.52 -35.10 -7.67
N ILE A 356 -32.83 -34.92 -6.54
CA ILE A 356 -33.12 -35.66 -5.30
C ILE A 356 -34.54 -35.35 -4.82
N HIS A 357 -34.97 -34.10 -4.79
CA HIS A 357 -36.34 -33.75 -4.37
C HIS A 357 -37.43 -34.33 -5.31
N LEU A 358 -37.17 -34.33 -6.62
CA LEU A 358 -38.07 -35.00 -7.57
C LEU A 358 -38.18 -36.51 -7.34
N ILE A 359 -37.07 -37.19 -7.04
CA ILE A 359 -37.02 -38.62 -6.72
C ILE A 359 -37.75 -38.92 -5.39
N LEU A 360 -37.61 -38.02 -4.41
CA LEU A 360 -38.29 -38.14 -3.11
C LEU A 360 -39.80 -37.84 -3.18
N GLY A 361 -40.34 -37.51 -4.36
CA GLY A 361 -41.77 -37.29 -4.59
C GLY A 361 -42.23 -35.86 -4.32
N SER A 362 -41.31 -34.89 -4.13
CA SER A 362 -41.68 -33.48 -4.08
C SER A 362 -42.22 -33.01 -5.42
N THR A 363 -43.15 -32.06 -5.39
CA THR A 363 -43.63 -31.45 -6.63
C THR A 363 -42.53 -30.74 -7.40
N PHE A 364 -42.67 -30.60 -8.71
CA PHE A 364 -41.72 -29.83 -9.52
C PHE A 364 -41.59 -28.40 -9.02
N ASN A 365 -42.70 -27.82 -8.52
CA ASN A 365 -42.74 -26.48 -7.95
C ASN A 365 -41.83 -26.35 -6.72
N GLU A 366 -41.94 -27.26 -5.77
CA GLU A 366 -41.10 -27.28 -4.58
C GLU A 366 -39.61 -27.51 -4.92
N SER A 367 -39.34 -28.47 -5.82
CA SER A 367 -37.99 -28.84 -6.22
C SER A 367 -37.24 -27.67 -6.88
N ILE A 368 -37.96 -26.84 -7.67
CA ILE A 368 -37.33 -25.65 -8.31
C ILE A 368 -37.02 -24.57 -7.30
N VAL A 369 -37.80 -24.44 -6.20
CA VAL A 369 -37.49 -23.50 -5.12
C VAL A 369 -36.21 -23.87 -4.43
N TYR A 370 -35.96 -25.13 -4.09
CA TYR A 370 -34.71 -25.59 -3.51
C TYR A 370 -33.55 -25.33 -4.45
N PHE A 371 -33.68 -25.64 -5.75
CA PHE A 371 -32.69 -25.37 -6.77
C PHE A 371 -32.28 -23.88 -6.80
N VAL A 372 -33.27 -22.99 -6.89
CA VAL A 372 -33.05 -21.54 -6.91
C VAL A 372 -32.43 -21.06 -5.60
N THR A 373 -32.92 -21.57 -4.46
CA THR A 373 -32.41 -21.18 -3.14
C THR A 373 -30.93 -21.53 -2.99
N VAL A 374 -30.52 -22.73 -3.43
CA VAL A 374 -29.10 -23.15 -3.43
C VAL A 374 -28.24 -22.23 -4.32
N LEU A 375 -28.70 -21.90 -5.52
CA LEU A 375 -27.97 -21.00 -6.43
C LEU A 375 -27.77 -19.61 -5.84
N VAL A 376 -28.79 -19.08 -5.15
CA VAL A 376 -28.76 -17.74 -4.56
C VAL A 376 -27.91 -17.71 -3.30
N CYS A 377 -28.11 -18.65 -2.35
CA CYS A 377 -27.43 -18.63 -1.06
C CYS A 377 -25.94 -18.94 -1.16
N ALA A 378 -25.53 -19.68 -2.18
CA ALA A 378 -24.14 -20.09 -2.37
C ALA A 378 -23.27 -19.04 -3.09
N CYS A 379 -23.74 -17.80 -3.23
CA CYS A 379 -22.90 -16.74 -3.82
C CYS A 379 -21.70 -16.41 -2.94
N PRO A 380 -20.45 -16.55 -3.42
CA PRO A 380 -19.25 -16.22 -2.65
C PRO A 380 -18.92 -14.72 -2.71
N CYS A 381 -19.91 -13.83 -2.59
CA CYS A 381 -19.76 -12.38 -2.75
C CYS A 381 -18.71 -11.80 -1.80
N ALA A 382 -18.80 -12.19 -0.52
CA ALA A 382 -17.88 -11.71 0.52
C ALA A 382 -16.43 -12.19 0.32
N LEU A 383 -16.24 -13.38 -0.26
CA LEU A 383 -14.92 -13.97 -0.48
C LEU A 383 -14.04 -13.11 -1.39
N GLY A 384 -14.63 -12.55 -2.44
CA GLY A 384 -13.92 -11.68 -3.39
C GLY A 384 -13.43 -10.37 -2.81
N LEU A 385 -14.03 -9.92 -1.70
CA LEU A 385 -13.67 -8.67 -1.00
C LEU A 385 -12.81 -8.89 0.24
N ALA A 386 -12.84 -10.10 0.80
CA ALA A 386 -12.22 -10.44 2.09
C ALA A 386 -10.74 -10.05 2.19
N THR A 387 -9.97 -10.32 1.16
CA THR A 387 -8.52 -10.05 1.13
C THR A 387 -8.19 -8.66 0.57
N PRO A 388 -8.69 -8.25 -0.62
CA PRO A 388 -8.29 -6.98 -1.21
C PRO A 388 -8.66 -5.77 -0.35
N LEU A 389 -9.82 -5.78 0.30
CA LEU A 389 -10.26 -4.66 1.13
C LEU A 389 -9.36 -4.48 2.37
N ALA A 390 -8.99 -5.57 3.05
CA ALA A 390 -8.10 -5.53 4.21
C ALA A 390 -6.70 -5.02 3.81
N ILE A 391 -6.18 -5.44 2.65
CA ILE A 391 -4.89 -4.99 2.13
C ILE A 391 -4.91 -3.49 1.83
N VAL A 392 -5.88 -3.00 1.05
CA VAL A 392 -5.95 -1.57 0.68
C VAL A 392 -6.12 -0.68 1.91
N VAL A 393 -6.92 -1.10 2.91
CA VAL A 393 -7.02 -0.39 4.20
C VAL A 393 -5.68 -0.33 4.91
N SER A 394 -4.94 -1.44 4.91
CA SER A 394 -3.64 -1.53 5.61
C SER A 394 -2.54 -0.77 4.89
N GLU A 395 -2.52 -0.78 3.56
CA GLU A 395 -1.59 0.04 2.75
C GLU A 395 -1.83 1.53 2.99
N GLY A 396 -3.11 1.96 2.99
CA GLY A 396 -3.46 3.33 3.35
C GLY A 396 -3.06 3.69 4.78
N LEU A 397 -3.15 2.74 5.72
CA LEU A 397 -2.69 2.92 7.10
C LEU A 397 -1.16 3.02 7.17
N CYS A 398 -0.42 2.17 6.46
CA CYS A 398 1.03 2.24 6.34
C CYS A 398 1.46 3.59 5.78
N ALA A 399 0.89 4.02 4.65
CA ALA A 399 1.20 5.29 4.00
C ALA A 399 0.95 6.49 4.93
N LYS A 400 -0.16 6.51 5.67
CA LYS A 400 -0.46 7.54 6.68
C LYS A 400 0.60 7.61 7.79
N ASN A 401 1.23 6.48 8.11
CA ASN A 401 2.29 6.40 9.11
C ASN A 401 3.70 6.51 8.51
N GLY A 402 3.83 6.98 7.27
CA GLY A 402 5.11 7.17 6.61
C GLY A 402 5.80 5.88 6.18
N ILE A 403 5.06 4.79 6.01
CA ILE A 403 5.56 3.49 5.56
C ILE A 403 4.99 3.23 4.17
N LEU A 404 5.81 3.34 3.14
CA LEU A 404 5.41 3.00 1.77
C LEU A 404 5.73 1.54 1.48
N VAL A 405 4.70 0.76 1.22
CA VAL A 405 4.82 -0.66 0.86
C VAL A 405 4.62 -0.78 -0.64
N LYS A 406 5.58 -1.32 -1.38
CA LYS A 406 5.50 -1.41 -2.85
C LYS A 406 4.73 -2.63 -3.37
N LYS A 407 4.53 -3.64 -2.54
CA LYS A 407 3.84 -4.88 -2.92
C LYS A 407 2.96 -5.39 -1.80
N ALA A 408 1.71 -5.73 -2.09
CA ALA A 408 0.75 -6.28 -1.14
C ALA A 408 1.23 -7.53 -0.39
N GLU A 409 2.06 -8.36 -1.06
CA GLU A 409 2.64 -9.58 -0.48
C GLU A 409 3.54 -9.31 0.74
N ILE A 410 4.09 -8.10 0.87
CA ILE A 410 4.95 -7.72 1.99
C ILE A 410 4.16 -7.72 3.30
N LEU A 411 2.94 -7.18 3.30
CA LEU A 411 2.07 -7.18 4.48
C LEU A 411 1.68 -8.60 4.93
N GLU A 412 1.60 -9.55 4.00
CA GLU A 412 1.38 -10.96 4.30
C GLU A 412 2.64 -11.62 4.86
N ASN A 413 3.80 -11.32 4.27
CA ASN A 413 5.05 -12.03 4.53
C ASN A 413 5.89 -11.44 5.65
N VAL A 414 5.66 -10.17 6.05
CA VAL A 414 6.48 -9.48 7.05
C VAL A 414 6.56 -10.26 8.39
N ASN A 415 5.48 -10.89 8.80
CA ASN A 415 5.47 -11.68 10.04
C ASN A 415 6.20 -13.04 9.92
N LYS A 416 6.45 -13.51 8.69
CA LYS A 416 7.19 -14.75 8.39
C LYS A 416 8.71 -14.53 8.39
N ILE A 417 9.18 -13.29 8.54
CA ILE A 417 10.60 -12.96 8.62
C ILE A 417 11.18 -13.58 9.88
N ASP A 418 12.30 -14.29 9.75
CA ASP A 418 13.04 -14.90 10.84
C ASP A 418 14.15 -13.99 11.35
N VAL A 419 14.85 -13.31 10.42
CA VAL A 419 16.05 -12.53 10.69
C VAL A 419 15.90 -11.12 10.12
N ILE A 420 16.23 -10.12 10.94
CA ILE A 420 16.34 -8.73 10.53
C ILE A 420 17.82 -8.35 10.54
N VAL A 421 18.35 -7.99 9.38
CA VAL A 421 19.72 -7.51 9.20
C VAL A 421 19.68 -6.00 9.08
N PHE A 422 20.33 -5.31 10.01
CA PHE A 422 20.47 -3.86 9.98
C PHE A 422 21.85 -3.48 9.46
N ASP A 423 21.93 -2.60 8.47
CA ASP A 423 23.17 -1.86 8.25
C ASP A 423 23.44 -0.94 9.44
N LYS A 424 24.68 -0.60 9.67
CA LYS A 424 25.07 0.30 10.75
C LYS A 424 24.86 1.76 10.34
N THR A 425 25.58 2.18 9.30
CA THR A 425 25.78 3.60 8.93
C THR A 425 24.54 4.17 8.23
N GLY A 426 24.01 5.31 8.72
CA GLY A 426 22.79 5.90 8.17
C GLY A 426 21.51 5.15 8.53
N THR A 427 21.61 3.96 9.14
CA THR A 427 20.48 3.10 9.54
C THR A 427 20.32 3.04 11.05
N LEU A 428 21.18 2.33 11.77
CA LEU A 428 21.20 2.36 13.25
C LEU A 428 21.80 3.64 13.81
N THR A 429 22.57 4.34 13.00
CA THR A 429 23.15 5.64 13.26
C THR A 429 22.57 6.70 12.34
N TYR A 430 22.82 7.97 12.64
CA TYR A 430 22.34 9.07 11.77
C TYR A 430 23.16 9.23 10.48
N GLY A 431 24.32 8.55 10.35
CA GLY A 431 25.27 8.74 9.25
C GLY A 431 26.05 10.04 9.35
N ASN A 432 25.88 10.78 10.45
CA ASN A 432 26.55 12.04 10.71
C ASN A 432 27.70 11.83 11.68
N LEU A 433 28.92 11.90 11.16
CA LEU A 433 30.13 11.81 11.95
C LEU A 433 30.27 13.08 12.80
N ARG A 434 30.58 12.91 14.10
CA ARG A 434 30.90 14.03 15.02
C ARG A 434 32.19 13.79 15.75
N ILE A 435 32.91 14.87 16.03
CA ILE A 435 34.09 14.84 16.89
C ILE A 435 33.58 14.51 18.31
N SER A 436 34.05 13.39 18.84
CA SER A 436 33.64 12.91 20.17
C SER A 436 34.68 13.22 21.25
N LYS A 437 35.98 13.22 20.86
CA LYS A 437 37.08 13.43 21.79
C LYS A 437 38.33 13.90 21.06
N ILE A 438 39.01 14.87 21.65
CA ILE A 438 40.30 15.38 21.18
C ILE A 438 41.35 14.99 22.21
N ILE A 439 42.45 14.39 21.77
CA ILE A 439 43.64 14.12 22.60
C ILE A 439 44.79 14.89 21.99
N ASN A 440 45.15 15.94 22.65
CA ASN A 440 46.16 16.87 22.17
C ASN A 440 47.46 16.72 23.01
N LYS A 441 48.59 16.50 22.36
CA LYS A 441 49.92 16.44 22.97
C LYS A 441 50.88 17.50 22.38
N SER A 442 50.31 18.52 21.75
CA SER A 442 51.03 19.65 21.23
C SER A 442 51.01 20.83 22.20
N ASN A 443 51.68 21.90 21.83
CA ASN A 443 51.58 23.18 22.51
C ASN A 443 50.40 24.06 22.04
N TYR A 444 49.59 23.54 21.11
CA TYR A 444 48.35 24.17 20.60
C TYR A 444 47.21 23.97 21.58
N SER A 445 46.23 24.86 21.56
CA SER A 445 44.94 24.54 22.18
C SER A 445 44.18 23.51 21.36
N ASP A 446 43.16 22.86 21.92
CA ASP A 446 42.33 21.93 21.19
C ASP A 446 41.60 22.61 20.01
N ASN A 447 41.25 23.89 20.16
CA ASN A 447 40.65 24.68 19.09
C ASN A 447 41.62 24.96 17.96
N ASP A 448 42.90 25.32 18.26
CA ASP A 448 43.93 25.56 17.23
C ASP A 448 44.20 24.26 16.45
N LEU A 449 44.23 23.10 17.14
CA LEU A 449 44.40 21.81 16.51
C LEU A 449 43.27 21.53 15.52
N ILE A 450 42.01 21.83 15.91
CA ILE A 450 40.85 21.67 15.04
C ILE A 450 40.87 22.70 13.89
N GLU A 451 41.31 23.94 14.11
CA GLU A 451 41.48 24.94 13.04
C GLU A 451 42.41 24.44 11.94
N ILE A 452 43.54 23.83 12.31
CA ILE A 452 44.49 23.22 11.37
C ILE A 452 43.81 22.10 10.59
N VAL A 453 43.20 21.16 11.29
CA VAL A 453 42.57 20.01 10.68
C VAL A 453 41.41 20.43 9.78
N SER A 454 40.52 21.29 10.25
CA SER A 454 39.36 21.75 9.48
C SER A 454 39.74 22.54 8.24
N SER A 455 40.82 23.34 8.32
CA SER A 455 41.31 24.11 7.17
C SER A 455 41.80 23.20 6.02
N LEU A 456 42.46 22.10 6.34
CA LEU A 456 42.86 21.09 5.37
C LEU A 456 41.67 20.23 4.91
N GLU A 457 40.83 19.79 5.79
CA GLU A 457 39.61 18.99 5.47
C GLU A 457 38.60 19.78 4.62
N ASN A 458 38.58 21.12 4.72
CA ASN A 458 37.74 21.99 3.88
C ASN A 458 38.07 21.91 2.39
N LYS A 459 39.26 21.43 2.03
CA LYS A 459 39.69 21.25 0.63
C LYS A 459 39.27 19.90 0.03
N THR A 460 38.55 19.06 0.80
CA THR A 460 38.09 17.73 0.37
C THR A 460 36.60 17.56 0.57
N ALA A 461 36.02 16.65 -0.20
CA ALA A 461 34.61 16.21 -0.08
C ALA A 461 34.47 14.92 0.77
N HIS A 462 35.47 14.55 1.57
CA HIS A 462 35.40 13.33 2.38
C HIS A 462 34.34 13.44 3.47
N PRO A 463 33.57 12.37 3.82
CA PRO A 463 32.54 12.42 4.86
C PRO A 463 33.04 12.91 6.23
N ILE A 464 34.31 12.61 6.59
CA ILE A 464 34.91 13.10 7.84
C ILE A 464 35.07 14.62 7.85
N ALA A 465 35.27 15.25 6.70
CA ALA A 465 35.42 16.71 6.61
C ALA A 465 34.17 17.46 7.12
N SER A 466 33.00 16.89 6.96
CA SER A 466 31.75 17.49 7.45
C SER A 466 31.74 17.63 8.96
N SER A 467 32.31 16.67 9.71
CA SER A 467 32.37 16.72 11.18
C SER A 467 33.28 17.85 11.67
N PHE A 468 34.37 18.10 10.97
CA PHE A 468 35.28 19.22 11.29
C PHE A 468 34.66 20.57 10.93
N LYS A 469 33.94 20.65 9.79
CA LYS A 469 33.21 21.88 9.39
C LYS A 469 32.10 22.24 10.39
N GLU A 470 31.33 21.26 10.81
CA GLU A 470 30.26 21.47 11.81
C GLU A 470 30.83 21.92 13.16
N TYR A 471 31.90 21.25 13.63
CA TYR A 471 32.54 21.60 14.87
C TYR A 471 33.13 23.03 14.84
N SER A 472 33.82 23.37 13.73
CA SER A 472 34.41 24.72 13.55
C SER A 472 33.35 25.80 13.50
N LYS A 473 32.24 25.55 12.82
CA LYS A 473 31.10 26.49 12.76
C LYS A 473 30.43 26.69 14.13
N THR A 474 30.23 25.59 14.88
CA THR A 474 29.57 25.64 16.21
C THR A 474 30.45 26.38 17.23
N ASN A 475 31.79 26.25 17.14
CA ASN A 475 32.72 26.89 18.06
C ASN A 475 33.31 28.19 17.51
N ASN A 476 32.79 28.73 16.39
CA ASN A 476 33.24 29.96 15.74
C ASN A 476 34.78 29.97 15.47
N LEU A 477 35.35 28.83 15.04
CA LEU A 477 36.77 28.68 14.75
C LEU A 477 37.12 29.32 13.40
N LYS A 478 38.37 29.79 13.29
CA LYS A 478 38.88 30.45 12.07
C LYS A 478 39.35 29.43 11.06
N SER A 479 39.20 29.74 9.78
CA SER A 479 39.83 28.99 8.72
C SER A 479 41.21 29.58 8.44
N LEU A 480 42.24 28.75 8.48
CA LEU A 480 43.60 29.14 8.19
C LEU A 480 43.88 29.02 6.68
N ASP A 481 44.80 29.86 6.19
CA ASP A 481 45.25 29.76 4.80
C ASP A 481 46.14 28.53 4.61
N VAL A 482 45.87 27.76 3.56
CA VAL A 482 46.57 26.50 3.23
C VAL A 482 47.47 26.76 2.03
N ASP A 483 48.79 26.72 2.25
CA ASP A 483 49.81 27.00 1.23
C ASP A 483 49.97 25.86 0.21
N SER A 484 49.90 24.62 0.68
CA SER A 484 49.92 23.44 -0.18
C SER A 484 48.88 22.40 0.31
N PHE A 485 48.32 21.64 -0.62
CA PHE A 485 47.35 20.58 -0.31
C PHE A 485 47.51 19.38 -1.23
N LYS A 486 47.48 18.18 -0.66
CA LYS A 486 47.53 16.92 -1.42
C LYS A 486 46.62 15.89 -0.73
N ASN A 487 45.66 15.36 -1.47
CA ASN A 487 44.86 14.21 -1.03
C ASN A 487 45.61 12.90 -1.33
N ILE A 488 45.67 12.01 -0.33
CA ILE A 488 46.37 10.71 -0.39
C ILE A 488 45.26 9.64 -0.27
N ALA A 489 44.84 9.14 -1.43
CA ALA A 489 43.70 8.20 -1.52
C ALA A 489 43.82 7.03 -0.53
N GLY A 490 42.77 6.82 0.29
CA GLY A 490 42.67 5.74 1.27
C GLY A 490 43.59 5.86 2.50
N ILE A 491 44.31 6.97 2.67
CA ILE A 491 45.24 7.19 3.78
C ILE A 491 44.93 8.49 4.53
N GLY A 492 44.78 9.62 3.82
CA GLY A 492 44.53 10.93 4.46
C GLY A 492 44.96 12.11 3.59
N LEU A 493 45.29 13.20 4.25
CA LEU A 493 45.64 14.49 3.64
C LEU A 493 47.05 14.92 4.02
N SER A 494 47.69 15.68 3.16
CA SER A 494 48.96 16.36 3.43
C SER A 494 48.82 17.83 3.03
N GLY A 495 49.32 18.73 3.83
CA GLY A 495 49.36 20.16 3.49
C GLY A 495 50.28 20.95 4.36
N THR A 496 50.55 22.19 3.95
CA THR A 496 51.35 23.17 4.70
C THR A 496 50.48 24.35 5.12
N ILE A 497 50.68 24.78 6.37
CA ILE A 497 50.01 25.95 6.97
C ILE A 497 51.10 26.67 7.78
N ASN A 498 51.32 27.94 7.52
CA ASN A 498 52.33 28.76 8.21
C ASN A 498 53.73 28.09 8.24
N ASP A 499 54.23 27.65 7.09
CA ASP A 499 55.55 26.99 6.89
C ASP A 499 55.69 25.63 7.61
N LYS A 500 54.66 25.09 8.24
CA LYS A 500 54.64 23.77 8.89
C LYS A 500 53.94 22.72 8.06
N SER A 501 54.49 21.52 8.01
CA SER A 501 53.93 20.40 7.26
C SER A 501 53.04 19.55 8.14
N TYR A 502 51.80 19.34 7.69
CA TYR A 502 50.78 18.54 8.41
C TYR A 502 50.37 17.31 7.57
N LEU A 503 50.23 16.18 8.25
CA LEU A 503 49.62 14.98 7.72
C LEU A 503 48.39 14.63 8.62
N ILE A 504 47.25 14.44 7.99
CA ILE A 504 45.99 14.13 8.68
C ILE A 504 45.40 12.87 8.04
N GLY A 505 45.05 11.86 8.82
CA GLY A 505 44.47 10.64 8.26
C GLY A 505 44.49 9.44 9.19
N ASN A 506 44.46 8.24 8.62
CA ASN A 506 44.39 6.98 9.38
C ASN A 506 45.81 6.40 9.69
N ASN A 507 45.83 5.24 10.37
CA ASN A 507 47.06 4.57 10.81
C ASN A 507 48.02 4.19 9.67
N LYS A 508 47.55 4.08 8.41
CA LYS A 508 48.44 3.80 7.25
C LYS A 508 49.44 4.92 6.98
N LEU A 509 49.26 6.11 7.58
CA LEU A 509 50.22 7.19 7.54
C LEU A 509 51.56 6.78 8.16
N PHE A 510 51.54 5.99 9.24
CA PHE A 510 52.73 5.54 9.94
C PHE A 510 53.65 4.69 9.05
N ASP A 511 53.05 3.73 8.33
CA ASP A 511 53.77 2.83 7.43
C ASP A 511 54.33 3.59 6.22
N LYS A 512 53.50 4.46 5.61
CA LYS A 512 53.86 5.17 4.39
C LYS A 512 54.97 6.20 4.61
N TYR A 513 54.92 6.92 5.72
CA TYR A 513 55.87 8.00 6.02
C TYR A 513 56.95 7.60 7.03
N LYS A 514 56.96 6.32 7.46
CA LYS A 514 57.90 5.74 8.46
C LYS A 514 57.94 6.58 9.75
N ILE A 515 56.76 6.90 10.28
CA ILE A 515 56.57 7.71 11.49
C ILE A 515 56.35 6.78 12.68
N ASN A 516 56.93 7.09 13.81
CA ASN A 516 56.75 6.30 15.03
C ASN A 516 55.48 6.77 15.77
N ASN A 517 54.57 5.85 16.08
CA ASN A 517 53.36 6.19 16.84
C ASN A 517 53.70 6.20 18.35
N ASN A 518 53.80 7.38 18.91
CA ASN A 518 54.04 7.59 20.33
C ASN A 518 52.73 7.70 21.17
N MET A 519 51.55 7.45 20.59
CA MET A 519 50.24 7.60 21.25
C MET A 519 49.41 6.31 21.22
N LEU A 520 50.05 5.15 21.16
CA LEU A 520 49.41 3.83 21.08
C LEU A 520 48.46 3.56 22.25
N ARG A 521 48.74 4.08 23.43
CA ARG A 521 47.90 3.89 24.64
C ARG A 521 46.61 4.68 24.53
N GLU A 522 46.68 5.88 24.07
CA GLU A 522 45.56 6.79 23.86
C GLU A 522 44.69 6.33 22.65
N GLU A 523 45.34 5.90 21.59
CA GLU A 523 44.73 5.26 20.45
C GLU A 523 43.83 4.07 20.88
N LYS A 524 44.40 3.15 21.65
CA LYS A 524 43.71 1.99 22.13
C LYS A 524 42.48 2.36 22.98
N LYS A 525 42.59 3.41 23.78
CA LYS A 525 41.49 3.94 24.60
C LYS A 525 40.38 4.52 23.73
N LEU A 526 40.70 5.34 22.71
CA LEU A 526 39.72 5.89 21.80
C LEU A 526 39.05 4.80 20.96
N SER A 527 39.80 3.80 20.50
CA SER A 527 39.23 2.66 19.76
C SER A 527 38.27 1.85 20.62
N LEU A 528 38.61 1.63 21.89
CA LEU A 528 37.71 0.94 22.85
C LEU A 528 36.44 1.74 23.18
N ASP A 529 36.44 3.07 22.97
CA ASP A 529 35.27 3.93 23.10
C ASP A 529 34.42 3.98 21.78
N GLY A 530 34.78 3.18 20.75
CA GLY A 530 34.04 3.06 19.49
C GLY A 530 34.30 4.21 18.51
N ASN A 531 35.43 4.91 18.61
CA ASN A 531 35.78 5.99 17.72
C ASN A 531 36.61 5.51 16.52
N SER A 532 36.36 6.12 15.37
CA SER A 532 37.33 6.17 14.26
C SER A 532 38.35 7.23 14.59
N ILE A 533 39.63 6.92 14.44
CA ILE A 533 40.71 7.80 14.86
C ILE A 533 41.27 8.54 13.66
N VAL A 534 41.36 9.86 13.76
CA VAL A 534 42.07 10.75 12.87
C VAL A 534 43.37 11.19 13.57
N TYR A 535 44.51 10.82 12.97
CA TYR A 535 45.81 11.22 13.47
C TYR A 535 46.19 12.55 12.89
N VAL A 536 46.77 13.43 13.74
CA VAL A 536 47.29 14.72 13.36
C VAL A 536 48.81 14.69 13.61
N ILE A 537 49.54 14.88 12.55
CA ILE A 537 51.03 14.78 12.52
C ILE A 537 51.62 16.10 12.01
N GLU A 538 52.52 16.70 12.76
CA GLU A 538 53.27 17.89 12.40
C GLU A 538 54.76 17.49 12.25
N ASP A 539 55.40 17.82 11.16
CA ASP A 539 56.84 17.59 10.90
C ASP A 539 57.32 16.18 11.34
N LYS A 540 56.55 15.12 10.94
CA LYS A 540 56.80 13.71 11.30
C LYS A 540 56.59 13.34 12.78
N LYS A 541 56.03 14.21 13.61
CA LYS A 541 55.66 13.92 15.01
C LYS A 541 54.18 13.91 15.18
N VAL A 542 53.67 12.89 15.83
CA VAL A 542 52.22 12.82 16.18
C VAL A 542 51.93 13.86 17.28
N ILE A 543 51.10 14.86 16.97
CA ILE A 543 50.72 15.95 17.87
C ILE A 543 49.34 15.78 18.48
N GLY A 544 48.46 15.00 17.82
CA GLY A 544 47.12 14.77 18.37
C GLY A 544 46.38 13.60 17.73
N LEU A 545 45.38 13.12 18.44
CA LEU A 545 44.40 12.15 17.99
C LEU A 545 43.01 12.73 18.13
N ILE A 546 42.19 12.65 17.10
CA ILE A 546 40.82 13.10 17.11
C ILE A 546 39.92 11.89 16.91
N GLY A 547 39.10 11.59 17.92
CA GLY A 547 38.08 10.56 17.87
C GLY A 547 36.83 11.07 17.17
N VAL A 548 36.45 10.42 16.09
CA VAL A 548 35.24 10.72 15.32
C VAL A 548 34.31 9.51 15.38
N LYS A 549 33.06 9.70 15.73
CA LYS A 549 32.08 8.62 15.74
C LYS A 549 30.76 9.03 15.15
N ASP A 550 30.07 8.05 14.63
CA ASP A 550 28.70 8.18 14.17
C ASP A 550 27.74 8.08 15.35
N ILE A 551 26.72 8.91 15.37
CA ILE A 551 25.78 8.97 16.48
C ILE A 551 24.71 7.91 16.29
N ILE A 552 24.54 7.06 17.30
CA ILE A 552 23.46 6.09 17.36
C ILE A 552 22.13 6.83 17.49
N ARG A 553 21.10 6.35 16.76
CA ARG A 553 19.77 6.92 16.84
C ARG A 553 19.17 6.70 18.22
N ASP A 554 18.50 7.71 18.77
CA ASP A 554 17.99 7.71 20.14
C ASP A 554 17.03 6.56 20.42
N ASN A 555 16.21 6.19 19.42
CA ASN A 555 15.22 5.10 19.50
C ASN A 555 15.75 3.71 19.13
N ALA A 556 17.01 3.57 18.67
CA ALA A 556 17.55 2.31 18.18
C ALA A 556 17.45 1.17 19.21
N LYS A 557 17.84 1.45 20.46
CA LYS A 557 17.78 0.44 21.54
C LYS A 557 16.37 -0.03 21.84
N ASP A 558 15.41 0.88 21.87
CA ASP A 558 14.01 0.56 22.17
C ASP A 558 13.38 -0.26 21.05
N VAL A 559 13.64 0.10 19.79
CA VAL A 559 13.15 -0.65 18.63
C VAL A 559 13.74 -2.05 18.59
N ILE A 560 15.06 -2.20 18.81
CA ILE A 560 15.71 -3.51 18.88
C ILE A 560 15.06 -4.38 19.98
N ASN A 561 14.76 -3.80 21.14
CA ASN A 561 14.09 -4.52 22.22
C ASN A 561 12.64 -4.90 21.85
N LYS A 562 11.88 -4.01 21.17
CA LYS A 562 10.53 -4.31 20.68
C LYS A 562 10.55 -5.46 19.66
N LEU A 563 11.50 -5.45 18.72
CA LEU A 563 11.64 -6.51 17.71
C LEU A 563 12.02 -7.86 18.30
N LYS A 564 12.88 -7.88 19.34
CA LYS A 564 13.18 -9.11 20.10
C LYS A 564 11.99 -9.68 20.82
N LYS A 565 11.11 -8.82 21.38
CA LYS A 565 9.87 -9.28 22.05
C LYS A 565 8.89 -9.99 21.11
N ILE A 566 9.03 -9.79 19.81
CA ILE A 566 8.26 -10.50 18.77
C ILE A 566 9.08 -11.63 18.13
N ASP A 567 10.09 -12.16 18.84
CA ASP A 567 10.93 -13.29 18.48
C ASP A 567 11.70 -13.13 17.16
N LYS A 568 12.15 -11.90 16.84
CA LYS A 568 12.99 -11.65 15.66
C LYS A 568 14.46 -11.73 16.03
N ARG A 569 15.22 -12.54 15.26
CA ARG A 569 16.68 -12.58 15.33
C ARG A 569 17.21 -11.32 14.66
N ILE A 570 18.17 -10.64 15.32
CA ILE A 570 18.69 -9.36 14.85
C ILE A 570 20.18 -9.44 14.66
N ILE A 571 20.66 -9.06 13.47
CA ILE A 571 22.06 -9.05 13.06
C ILE A 571 22.42 -7.62 12.66
N MET A 572 23.55 -7.12 13.11
CA MET A 572 24.16 -5.89 12.60
C MET A 572 25.22 -6.21 11.55
N LEU A 573 25.12 -5.59 10.38
CA LEU A 573 26.05 -5.75 9.27
C LEU A 573 26.79 -4.43 9.05
N THR A 574 28.13 -4.46 8.97
CA THR A 574 28.92 -3.24 8.82
C THR A 574 30.27 -3.48 8.16
N GLY A 575 30.77 -2.46 7.46
CA GLY A 575 32.16 -2.41 6.97
C GLY A 575 33.20 -2.03 8.02
N ASP A 576 32.77 -1.62 9.22
CA ASP A 576 33.68 -1.27 10.32
C ASP A 576 34.47 -2.48 10.83
N ASN A 577 35.54 -2.19 11.55
CA ASN A 577 36.29 -3.22 12.26
C ASN A 577 35.43 -3.86 13.38
N GLU A 578 35.77 -5.10 13.71
CA GLU A 578 35.01 -5.94 14.64
C GLU A 578 34.90 -5.33 16.04
N ILE A 579 35.93 -4.64 16.53
CA ILE A 579 35.94 -4.03 17.87
C ILE A 579 34.90 -2.92 17.95
N THR A 580 34.93 -1.98 17.04
CA THR A 580 33.98 -0.85 16.97
C THR A 580 32.55 -1.34 16.77
N ALA A 581 32.38 -2.32 15.86
CA ALA A 581 31.08 -2.89 15.57
C ALA A 581 30.45 -3.56 16.81
N ASN A 582 31.20 -4.37 17.54
CA ASN A 582 30.75 -5.04 18.74
C ASN A 582 30.37 -4.07 19.87
N ILE A 583 31.12 -2.96 20.01
CA ILE A 583 30.81 -1.92 21.02
C ILE A 583 29.46 -1.27 20.74
N ILE A 584 29.24 -0.86 19.49
CA ILE A 584 27.96 -0.25 19.07
C ILE A 584 26.82 -1.24 19.24
N ALA A 585 26.97 -2.46 18.73
CA ALA A 585 25.95 -3.51 18.84
C ALA A 585 25.56 -3.80 20.29
N LYS A 586 26.55 -3.89 21.19
CA LYS A 586 26.32 -4.12 22.62
C LYS A 586 25.57 -2.98 23.27
N SER A 587 25.85 -1.72 22.88
CA SER A 587 25.18 -0.53 23.45
C SER A 587 23.67 -0.49 23.16
N ILE A 588 23.27 -0.99 21.98
CA ILE A 588 21.86 -1.08 21.55
C ILE A 588 21.25 -2.46 21.77
N GLY A 589 22.04 -3.39 22.33
CA GLY A 589 21.58 -4.72 22.72
C GLY A 589 21.61 -5.78 21.62
N ILE A 590 22.22 -5.55 20.46
CA ILE A 590 22.40 -6.57 19.40
C ILE A 590 23.52 -7.52 19.82
N LYS A 591 23.29 -8.84 19.67
CA LYS A 591 24.25 -9.88 20.02
C LYS A 591 25.08 -10.40 18.84
N GLU A 592 24.53 -10.34 17.63
CA GLU A 592 25.14 -10.88 16.42
C GLU A 592 25.62 -9.75 15.53
N VAL A 593 26.90 -9.81 15.18
CA VAL A 593 27.56 -8.79 14.35
C VAL A 593 28.33 -9.46 13.23
N ILE A 594 28.21 -8.91 12.02
CA ILE A 594 29.03 -9.28 10.87
C ILE A 594 29.80 -8.02 10.48
N ALA A 595 31.07 -7.96 10.86
CA ALA A 595 31.97 -6.82 10.65
C ALA A 595 32.90 -7.03 9.47
N ASN A 596 33.64 -5.99 9.09
CA ASN A 596 34.63 -5.99 8.00
C ASN A 596 34.07 -6.40 6.63
N VAL A 597 32.80 -6.10 6.36
CA VAL A 597 32.12 -6.52 5.13
C VAL A 597 32.19 -5.42 4.07
N SER A 598 32.73 -5.76 2.89
CA SER A 598 32.69 -4.82 1.77
C SER A 598 31.25 -4.65 1.22
N PRO A 599 30.95 -3.54 0.52
CA PRO A 599 29.61 -3.36 -0.07
C PRO A 599 29.17 -4.51 -0.98
N LYS A 600 30.10 -5.13 -1.72
CA LYS A 600 29.81 -6.31 -2.56
C LYS A 600 29.53 -7.57 -1.75
N ASP A 601 30.16 -7.73 -0.60
CA ASP A 601 30.01 -8.91 0.24
C ASP A 601 28.76 -8.86 1.13
N LYS A 602 28.18 -7.66 1.33
CA LYS A 602 26.91 -7.53 2.05
C LYS A 602 25.79 -8.39 1.42
N SER A 603 25.66 -8.35 0.10
CA SER A 603 24.67 -9.16 -0.63
C SER A 603 24.95 -10.66 -0.52
N ASN A 604 26.23 -11.08 -0.51
CA ASN A 604 26.59 -12.47 -0.31
C ASN A 604 26.16 -12.98 1.09
N LYS A 605 26.28 -12.13 2.13
CA LYS A 605 25.83 -12.49 3.49
C LYS A 605 24.31 -12.64 3.57
N ILE A 606 23.54 -11.80 2.90
CA ILE A 606 22.09 -11.98 2.79
C ILE A 606 21.76 -13.30 2.09
N LYS A 607 22.46 -13.61 0.99
CA LYS A 607 22.29 -14.88 0.27
C LYS A 607 22.60 -16.10 1.16
N GLU A 608 23.73 -16.08 1.89
CA GLU A 608 24.09 -17.15 2.83
C GLU A 608 22.99 -17.43 3.89
N LEU A 609 22.34 -16.37 4.39
CA LEU A 609 21.23 -16.52 5.35
C LEU A 609 20.00 -17.14 4.68
N LYS A 610 19.67 -16.73 3.45
CA LYS A 610 18.56 -17.30 2.68
C LYS A 610 18.82 -18.75 2.28
N ASP A 611 20.03 -19.09 1.91
CA ASP A 611 20.42 -20.47 1.55
C ASP A 611 20.30 -21.44 2.75
N LYS A 612 20.36 -20.92 3.97
CA LYS A 612 20.03 -21.65 5.22
C LYS A 612 18.51 -21.81 5.46
N GLY A 613 17.67 -21.38 4.53
CA GLY A 613 16.20 -21.43 4.64
C GLY A 613 15.55 -20.35 5.47
N LEU A 614 16.32 -19.33 5.91
CA LEU A 614 15.79 -18.24 6.71
C LEU A 614 15.13 -17.16 5.84
N LYS A 615 14.03 -16.60 6.31
CA LYS A 615 13.40 -15.43 5.72
C LYS A 615 14.06 -14.16 6.26
N VAL A 616 14.64 -13.38 5.37
CA VAL A 616 15.51 -12.26 5.72
C VAL A 616 14.87 -10.92 5.36
N MET A 617 14.82 -10.01 6.34
CA MET A 617 14.59 -8.58 6.11
C MET A 617 15.94 -7.86 6.17
N MET A 618 16.26 -7.05 5.16
CA MET A 618 17.41 -6.14 5.16
C MET A 618 16.93 -4.71 5.34
N VAL A 619 17.53 -3.99 6.28
CA VAL A 619 17.26 -2.57 6.57
C VAL A 619 18.52 -1.78 6.32
N GLY A 620 18.47 -0.80 5.42
CA GLY A 620 19.63 0.00 5.01
C GLY A 620 19.25 1.42 4.59
N ASP A 621 20.26 2.24 4.25
CA ASP A 621 20.10 3.63 3.78
C ASP A 621 19.70 3.72 2.29
N GLY A 622 19.79 2.63 1.58
CA GLY A 622 19.37 2.45 0.20
C GLY A 622 20.45 2.64 -0.84
N ILE A 623 21.35 3.59 -0.73
CA ILE A 623 22.31 3.93 -1.80
C ILE A 623 23.41 2.86 -1.91
N ASN A 624 24.05 2.52 -0.80
CA ASN A 624 25.13 1.54 -0.75
C ASN A 624 24.62 0.09 -0.63
N ASP A 625 23.39 -0.08 -0.17
CA ASP A 625 22.79 -1.36 0.18
C ASP A 625 21.81 -1.89 -0.87
N ALA A 626 21.60 -1.18 -1.98
CA ALA A 626 20.64 -1.53 -3.03
C ALA A 626 20.69 -3.01 -3.48
N PRO A 627 21.88 -3.63 -3.72
CA PRO A 627 21.94 -5.05 -4.07
C PRO A 627 21.48 -5.97 -2.93
N SER A 628 21.77 -5.60 -1.67
CA SER A 628 21.38 -6.38 -0.49
C SER A 628 19.90 -6.26 -0.20
N LEU A 629 19.32 -5.06 -0.39
CA LEU A 629 17.90 -4.78 -0.24
C LEU A 629 17.06 -5.56 -1.28
N SER A 630 17.50 -5.59 -2.54
CA SER A 630 16.82 -6.35 -3.61
C SER A 630 16.89 -7.86 -3.39
N LEU A 631 17.97 -8.37 -2.80
CA LEU A 631 18.18 -9.80 -2.60
C LEU A 631 17.40 -10.34 -1.40
N ALA A 632 17.13 -9.52 -0.39
CA ALA A 632 16.38 -9.89 0.80
C ALA A 632 14.92 -10.27 0.45
N ASP A 633 14.25 -11.04 1.31
CA ASP A 633 12.82 -11.33 1.14
C ASP A 633 11.99 -10.04 1.32
N ILE A 634 12.43 -9.14 2.20
CA ILE A 634 11.90 -7.79 2.35
C ILE A 634 13.08 -6.82 2.53
N GLY A 635 13.31 -5.96 1.54
CA GLY A 635 14.23 -4.83 1.66
C GLY A 635 13.48 -3.62 2.21
N VAL A 636 14.03 -2.97 3.22
CA VAL A 636 13.50 -1.76 3.85
C VAL A 636 14.53 -0.65 3.72
N SER A 637 14.21 0.42 3.02
CA SER A 637 15.06 1.61 2.89
C SER A 637 14.60 2.70 3.88
N LEU A 638 15.57 3.25 4.63
CA LEU A 638 15.38 4.47 5.40
C LEU A 638 15.76 5.66 4.53
N ASN A 639 14.89 6.65 4.50
CA ASN A 639 15.19 7.95 3.91
C ASN A 639 15.46 7.94 2.41
N SER A 640 14.43 8.16 1.64
CA SER A 640 14.40 8.98 0.42
C SER A 640 13.30 8.54 -0.54
N ALA A 641 12.23 9.31 -0.57
CA ALA A 641 11.25 9.25 -1.63
C ALA A 641 11.80 9.78 -2.98
N ILE A 642 13.08 10.13 -3.06
CA ILE A 642 13.66 10.92 -4.17
C ILE A 642 14.87 10.23 -4.85
N ASP A 643 15.45 9.15 -4.29
CA ASP A 643 16.67 8.55 -4.84
C ASP A 643 16.46 7.15 -5.46
N ILE A 644 17.30 6.83 -6.47
CA ILE A 644 17.36 5.55 -7.22
C ILE A 644 17.40 4.31 -6.31
N ALA A 645 17.85 4.46 -5.07
CA ALA A 645 17.84 3.41 -4.04
C ALA A 645 16.42 3.00 -3.58
N ALA A 646 15.45 3.89 -3.71
CA ALA A 646 14.05 3.58 -3.46
C ALA A 646 13.54 2.45 -4.38
N ASP A 647 14.08 2.31 -5.60
CA ASP A 647 13.65 1.27 -6.55
C ASP A 647 14.03 -0.15 -6.10
N SER A 648 15.10 -0.29 -5.34
CA SER A 648 15.62 -1.60 -4.89
C SER A 648 14.92 -2.15 -3.64
N ALA A 649 14.25 -1.31 -2.85
CA ALA A 649 13.58 -1.70 -1.62
C ALA A 649 12.09 -2.00 -1.86
N GLY A 650 11.57 -3.01 -1.18
CA GLY A 650 10.14 -3.34 -1.16
C GLY A 650 9.32 -2.46 -0.22
N VAL A 651 9.99 -1.85 0.78
CA VAL A 651 9.40 -0.90 1.74
C VAL A 651 10.29 0.33 1.84
N ILE A 652 9.67 1.49 1.84
CA ILE A 652 10.36 2.77 2.04
C ILE A 652 9.80 3.43 3.30
N LEU A 653 10.67 3.77 4.24
CA LEU A 653 10.31 4.53 5.42
C LEU A 653 10.53 6.01 5.13
N MET A 654 9.45 6.74 4.94
CA MET A 654 9.50 8.20 4.71
C MET A 654 9.94 8.97 5.95
N ARG A 655 9.53 8.46 7.12
CA ARG A 655 10.00 8.97 8.40
C ARG A 655 11.33 8.33 8.73
N ASN A 656 12.28 9.15 9.12
CA ASN A 656 13.61 8.69 9.52
C ASN A 656 13.60 8.07 10.94
N ASP A 657 12.56 7.27 11.22
CA ASP A 657 12.25 6.67 12.52
C ASP A 657 12.22 5.13 12.42
N LEU A 658 13.08 4.49 13.20
CA LEU A 658 13.16 3.03 13.27
C LEU A 658 11.89 2.38 13.85
N ASN A 659 11.06 3.11 14.62
CA ASN A 659 9.77 2.59 15.10
C ASN A 659 8.86 2.16 13.96
N SER A 660 8.97 2.78 12.78
CA SER A 660 8.22 2.41 11.59
C SER A 660 8.41 0.94 11.20
N ILE A 661 9.57 0.33 11.51
CA ILE A 661 9.82 -1.10 11.28
C ILE A 661 8.93 -1.95 12.19
N TYR A 662 8.86 -1.61 13.49
CA TYR A 662 7.98 -2.32 14.42
C TYR A 662 6.50 -2.14 14.05
N ASN A 663 6.12 -0.92 13.66
CA ASN A 663 4.77 -0.62 13.18
C ASN A 663 4.39 -1.45 11.95
N LEU A 664 5.32 -1.65 11.01
CA LEU A 664 5.13 -2.52 9.84
C LEU A 664 4.79 -3.97 10.25
N PHE A 665 5.51 -4.53 11.25
CA PHE A 665 5.21 -5.86 11.80
C PHE A 665 3.83 -5.93 12.47
N ASP A 666 3.48 -4.92 13.29
CA ASP A 666 2.17 -4.90 13.99
C ASP A 666 1.01 -4.73 13.01
N ILE A 667 1.13 -3.83 12.03
CA ILE A 667 0.13 -3.65 10.97
C ILE A 667 0.00 -4.94 10.16
N GLY A 668 1.11 -5.54 9.70
CA GLY A 668 1.08 -6.78 8.93
C GLY A 668 0.43 -7.94 9.70
N LYS A 669 0.70 -8.07 11.01
CA LYS A 669 0.07 -9.08 11.88
C LYS A 669 -1.45 -8.89 11.95
N LYS A 670 -1.90 -7.65 12.16
CA LYS A 670 -3.33 -7.32 12.23
C LYS A 670 -4.03 -7.48 10.89
N THR A 671 -3.36 -7.10 9.80
CA THR A 671 -3.86 -7.30 8.44
C THR A 671 -4.09 -8.78 8.14
N PHE A 672 -3.10 -9.62 8.41
CA PHE A 672 -3.20 -11.05 8.16
C PHE A 672 -4.24 -11.73 9.04
N GLY A 673 -4.34 -11.33 10.31
CA GLY A 673 -5.42 -11.76 11.22
C GLY A 673 -6.80 -11.40 10.69
N ASN A 674 -6.97 -10.16 10.26
CA ASN A 674 -8.22 -9.66 9.69
C ASN A 674 -8.61 -10.38 8.39
N ILE A 675 -7.63 -10.67 7.52
CA ILE A 675 -7.88 -11.47 6.30
C ILE A 675 -8.39 -12.86 6.66
N LYS A 676 -7.78 -13.53 7.65
CA LYS A 676 -8.23 -14.85 8.10
C LYS A 676 -9.66 -14.81 8.66
N GLU A 677 -9.98 -13.81 9.48
CA GLU A 677 -11.32 -13.60 10.01
C GLU A 677 -12.33 -13.36 8.88
N ASN A 678 -11.99 -12.52 7.90
CA ASN A 678 -12.83 -12.25 6.75
C ASN A 678 -13.10 -13.50 5.91
N LEU A 679 -12.07 -14.29 5.64
CA LEU A 679 -12.20 -15.55 4.91
C LEU A 679 -13.04 -16.56 5.69
N PHE A 680 -12.83 -16.67 7.01
CA PHE A 680 -13.66 -17.53 7.85
C PHE A 680 -15.13 -17.17 7.75
N TRP A 681 -15.50 -15.89 7.94
CA TRP A 681 -16.90 -15.46 7.85
C TRP A 681 -17.48 -15.66 6.45
N ALA A 682 -16.71 -15.37 5.39
CA ALA A 682 -17.17 -15.56 4.02
C ALA A 682 -17.49 -17.03 3.69
N PHE A 683 -16.74 -17.99 4.24
CA PHE A 683 -17.02 -19.43 4.08
C PHE A 683 -18.08 -19.95 5.05
N PHE A 684 -18.08 -19.48 6.28
CA PHE A 684 -18.97 -19.96 7.34
C PHE A 684 -20.44 -19.78 6.97
N TYR A 685 -20.80 -18.57 6.47
CA TYR A 685 -22.18 -18.33 6.01
C TYR A 685 -22.59 -19.33 4.94
N ASN A 686 -21.79 -19.56 3.92
CA ASN A 686 -22.12 -20.49 2.85
C ASN A 686 -22.15 -21.94 3.35
N ALA A 687 -21.24 -22.36 4.21
CA ALA A 687 -21.20 -23.71 4.77
C ALA A 687 -22.45 -24.03 5.63
N CYS A 688 -22.98 -23.04 6.33
CA CYS A 688 -24.21 -23.21 7.12
C CYS A 688 -25.49 -23.14 6.26
N MET A 689 -25.49 -22.25 5.26
CA MET A 689 -26.72 -21.96 4.51
C MET A 689 -27.00 -22.94 3.38
N ILE A 690 -25.97 -23.49 2.71
CA ILE A 690 -26.15 -24.46 1.62
C ILE A 690 -26.93 -25.72 2.08
N PRO A 691 -26.58 -26.38 3.21
CA PRO A 691 -27.35 -27.52 3.70
C PRO A 691 -28.81 -27.18 3.98
N ILE A 692 -29.10 -25.99 4.55
CA ILE A 692 -30.45 -25.54 4.80
C ILE A 692 -31.20 -25.31 3.48
N ALA A 693 -30.51 -24.67 2.50
CA ALA A 693 -31.06 -24.44 1.17
C ALA A 693 -31.34 -25.75 0.39
N CYS A 694 -30.57 -26.80 0.65
CA CYS A 694 -30.83 -28.13 0.12
C CYS A 694 -32.00 -28.87 0.77
N GLY A 695 -32.64 -28.28 1.79
CA GLY A 695 -33.76 -28.90 2.50
C GLY A 695 -33.37 -29.89 3.60
N LEU A 696 -32.09 -29.96 4.00
CA LEU A 696 -31.63 -30.92 5.03
C LEU A 696 -32.24 -30.71 6.40
N LEU A 697 -32.80 -29.52 6.71
CA LEU A 697 -33.45 -29.20 7.96
C LEU A 697 -34.98 -29.15 7.86
N GLU A 698 -35.56 -29.65 6.77
CA GLU A 698 -37.01 -29.68 6.56
C GLU A 698 -37.71 -30.55 7.59
N PHE A 699 -37.03 -31.61 8.08
CA PHE A 699 -37.56 -32.50 9.12
C PHE A 699 -37.85 -31.80 10.47
N ILE A 700 -37.26 -30.60 10.71
CA ILE A 700 -37.57 -29.75 11.86
C ILE A 700 -38.35 -28.47 11.46
N ASN A 701 -39.01 -28.49 10.33
CA ASN A 701 -39.78 -27.38 9.76
C ASN A 701 -38.98 -26.09 9.46
N ILE A 702 -37.66 -26.19 9.31
CA ILE A 702 -36.84 -25.08 8.85
C ILE A 702 -36.72 -25.15 7.31
N LYS A 703 -37.52 -24.32 6.64
CA LYS A 703 -37.46 -24.12 5.18
C LYS A 703 -36.85 -22.79 4.86
N MET A 704 -35.94 -22.79 3.87
CA MET A 704 -35.34 -21.57 3.36
C MET A 704 -35.92 -21.23 2.00
N ASN A 705 -36.30 -19.98 1.82
CA ASN A 705 -36.68 -19.47 0.50
C ASN A 705 -35.59 -18.62 -0.13
N PRO A 706 -35.63 -18.37 -1.45
CA PRO A 706 -34.59 -17.60 -2.15
C PRO A 706 -34.39 -16.16 -1.63
N MET A 707 -35.43 -15.55 -1.06
CA MET A 707 -35.37 -14.20 -0.50
C MET A 707 -34.54 -14.15 0.78
N ILE A 708 -34.77 -15.10 1.71
CA ILE A 708 -33.97 -15.23 2.94
C ILE A 708 -32.49 -15.53 2.60
N ALA A 709 -32.26 -16.37 1.59
CA ALA A 709 -30.93 -16.66 1.07
C ALA A 709 -30.21 -15.39 0.59
N GLY A 710 -30.88 -14.54 -0.18
CA GLY A 710 -30.35 -13.26 -0.66
C GLY A 710 -30.02 -12.28 0.47
N LEU A 711 -30.88 -12.22 1.50
CA LEU A 711 -30.64 -11.39 2.69
C LEU A 711 -29.40 -11.84 3.47
N ALA A 712 -29.27 -13.14 3.73
CA ALA A 712 -28.14 -13.73 4.43
C ALA A 712 -26.82 -13.47 3.70
N MET A 713 -26.81 -13.56 2.37
CA MET A 713 -25.67 -13.25 1.53
C MET A 713 -25.26 -11.78 1.65
N THR A 714 -26.21 -10.85 1.68
CA THR A 714 -25.95 -9.41 1.86
C THR A 714 -25.33 -9.14 3.23
N LEU A 715 -25.83 -9.78 4.30
CA LEU A 715 -25.28 -9.69 5.65
C LEU A 715 -23.84 -10.23 5.72
N SER A 716 -23.52 -11.31 5.01
CA SER A 716 -22.16 -11.86 4.93
C SER A 716 -21.17 -10.82 4.38
N SER A 717 -21.51 -10.16 3.27
CA SER A 717 -20.68 -9.10 2.69
C SER A 717 -20.49 -7.93 3.65
N PHE A 718 -21.56 -7.52 4.34
CA PHE A 718 -21.51 -6.43 5.32
C PHE A 718 -20.61 -6.76 6.51
N THR A 719 -20.62 -7.99 7.00
CA THR A 719 -19.75 -8.46 8.08
C THR A 719 -18.26 -8.33 7.70
N VAL A 720 -17.90 -8.76 6.50
CA VAL A 720 -16.52 -8.66 5.98
C VAL A 720 -16.07 -7.21 5.84
N ILE A 721 -16.94 -6.32 5.34
CA ILE A 721 -16.64 -4.89 5.19
C ILE A 721 -16.37 -4.24 6.55
N ILE A 722 -17.28 -4.45 7.52
CA ILE A 722 -17.11 -3.87 8.87
C ILE A 722 -15.81 -4.37 9.50
N ASN A 723 -15.53 -5.67 9.37
CA ASN A 723 -14.32 -6.24 9.94
C ASN A 723 -13.04 -5.65 9.30
N ALA A 724 -13.01 -5.49 7.97
CA ALA A 724 -11.89 -4.87 7.29
C ALA A 724 -11.69 -3.41 7.70
N LEU A 725 -12.78 -2.62 7.82
CA LEU A 725 -12.73 -1.23 8.26
C LEU A 725 -12.29 -1.08 9.72
N ARG A 726 -12.38 -2.13 10.55
CA ARG A 726 -11.85 -2.14 11.93
C ARG A 726 -10.35 -1.86 11.96
N LEU A 727 -9.60 -2.20 10.90
CA LEU A 727 -8.17 -1.89 10.78
C LEU A 727 -7.88 -0.38 10.85
N LYS A 728 -8.80 0.49 10.39
CA LYS A 728 -8.64 1.96 10.50
C LYS A 728 -8.53 2.48 11.94
N LYS A 729 -8.96 1.68 12.92
CA LYS A 729 -8.85 2.04 14.36
C LYS A 729 -7.47 1.75 14.95
N TRP A 730 -6.55 1.25 14.14
CA TRP A 730 -5.18 1.03 14.58
C TRP A 730 -4.53 2.35 15.02
N LYS A 731 -3.79 2.30 16.12
CA LYS A 731 -2.99 3.42 16.65
C LYS A 731 -1.57 2.92 16.87
N GLU A 732 -0.62 3.79 16.65
CA GLU A 732 0.80 3.60 16.94
C GLU A 732 1.00 3.30 18.43
N ARG A 733 1.91 2.35 18.76
CA ARG A 733 2.24 1.92 20.13
C ARG A 733 3.66 2.26 20.54
#